data_7feadd1f3e15a3ee10135084fa884a28
#
_entry.id   7feadd1f3e15a3ee10135084fa884a28
#
_cell.length_a   1.000
_cell.length_b   1.000
_cell.length_c   1.000
_cell.angle_alpha   90.00
_cell.angle_beta   90.00
_cell.angle_gamma   90.00
#
_symmetry.space_group_name_H-M   'P 1'
#
loop_
_entity.id
_entity.type
_entity.pdbx_description
1 polymer ?
#
loop_
_entity_poly.entity_id
_entity_poly.type
_entity_poly.pdbx_seq_one_letter_code
_entity_poly.pdbx_strand_id
1 'polypeptide(L)'
;MLRRRTSPSTASAPKADAVTPTRGRLRSARKDESDSSADVPSLHPFLLLVFLAALLLASRWSVKLNLPVPVSADTHFELFSEERALAHASALEAFGARVVGTPELENAERYVVQAANKLTTEARNTRPDLDVKLIVHRPTGSFRLNFLNHDIANAYTNLTNVAVRLRRRDNNKNEKAVLLNAHFDTTLGSPGGADCASCVGVLLEILRVMIDDKASTPSAGGVVFLLNGGEETFMQAAHGFVAHHPWRSEIGAVINVEATGASGPDVLFRETGGWPAEVYNKVAKRPIGTATIRDLVRFANLPVDTDFSVFRDPTLQYGNLPGIDLASMLDGFSYHTDRDFVERIEKGSVQVYGENVLAASIAFADELEKRKTNDNDSDNSTRKPTAPGEGGAFYDVFGVVGVVVGTKNVSLVFHLMPLFACLIDIAFSKTKLEKTKSYLSGAKTSLKSIFFTLTVPLTLSAARAVISGRPLVWFGNYWISGVLTVPPALLAGTAPYVAAARNKRNRLKVCVPSPHLENARGAAFVSALLALVCGAFVAALGYVWVFWSLGISAAMKVGSVGSKNKNKWVGALLCLLPGAALSSPVGYVTFLLINEKVGISGSEPWPLGLIVGDLTMGVASGACVVLCCFGLFPFLNCDKKGVRLGWCFVAVTWILCALLVML
;
A
#
# COMPACT_ATOMS: atom_id res chain seq x y z
N MET A 1 -96.85 16.93 -18.13
CA MET A 1 -98.11 16.11 -18.16
C MET A 1 -97.78 14.76 -17.62
N LEU A 2 -98.11 14.44 -16.35
CA LEU A 2 -99.23 13.54 -15.99
C LEU A 2 -99.01 12.09 -16.47
N ARG A 3 -98.96 11.04 -15.71
CA ARG A 3 -99.62 10.52 -14.52
C ARG A 3 -98.98 9.18 -14.18
N ARG A 4 -98.54 8.87 -12.94
CA ARG A 4 -99.22 8.18 -11.87
C ARG A 4 -99.76 6.76 -12.10
N ARG A 5 -99.32 5.88 -11.18
CA ARG A 5 -100.05 4.80 -10.49
C ARG A 5 -99.84 3.40 -11.10
N THR A 6 -99.68 2.29 -10.39
CA THR A 6 -99.95 1.87 -9.03
C THR A 6 -99.36 0.46 -8.83
N SER A 7 -99.00 0.15 -7.62
CA SER A 7 -98.80 -1.25 -7.12
C SER A 7 -100.15 -1.95 -6.98
N PRO A 8 -100.28 -3.29 -6.81
CA PRO A 8 -99.88 -3.94 -5.58
C PRO A 8 -99.44 -5.44 -5.67
N SER A 9 -98.72 -5.87 -4.68
CA SER A 9 -99.02 -6.90 -3.65
C SER A 9 -98.76 -8.39 -3.97
N THR A 10 -97.93 -8.95 -3.12
CA THR A 10 -97.96 -10.24 -2.41
C THR A 10 -97.72 -11.56 -3.21
N ALA A 11 -96.69 -12.24 -2.78
CA ALA A 11 -96.71 -13.61 -2.27
C ALA A 11 -95.32 -14.09 -1.83
N SER A 12 -95.31 -14.72 -0.68
CA SER A 12 -94.19 -15.21 0.11
C SER A 12 -93.60 -16.55 -0.33
N ALA A 13 -92.31 -16.73 0.03
CA ALA A 13 -91.54 -17.95 0.41
C ALA A 13 -90.92 -18.80 -0.68
N PRO A 14 -89.83 -19.62 -0.37
CA PRO A 14 -89.05 -19.66 0.85
C PRO A 14 -87.47 -19.52 0.58
N LYS A 15 -86.75 -19.37 1.67
CA LYS A 15 -85.30 -19.29 1.78
C LYS A 15 -84.59 -20.53 1.28
N ALA A 16 -83.57 -20.33 0.46
CA ALA A 16 -82.50 -21.32 0.21
C ALA A 16 -81.20 -20.71 0.74
N ASP A 17 -80.52 -21.46 1.60
CA ASP A 17 -79.28 -21.08 2.30
C ASP A 17 -78.13 -20.79 1.31
N ALA A 18 -77.61 -19.56 1.40
CA ALA A 18 -76.40 -19.17 0.74
C ALA A 18 -75.19 -19.61 1.59
N VAL A 19 -74.47 -20.62 1.11
CA VAL A 19 -73.17 -21.05 1.62
C VAL A 19 -72.14 -19.98 1.33
N THR A 20 -71.71 -19.30 2.36
CA THR A 20 -70.57 -18.36 2.38
C THR A 20 -69.27 -19.13 2.19
N PRO A 21 -68.41 -18.84 1.19
CA PRO A 21 -67.10 -19.47 1.10
C PRO A 21 -66.19 -18.89 2.16
N THR A 22 -65.78 -19.74 3.08
CA THR A 22 -64.82 -19.49 4.16
C THR A 22 -63.52 -18.90 3.63
N ARG A 23 -63.28 -17.62 3.91
CA ARG A 23 -62.03 -16.85 3.74
C ARG A 23 -60.88 -17.33 4.64
N GLY A 24 -60.98 -18.56 5.19
CA GLY A 24 -60.04 -19.06 6.21
C GLY A 24 -58.91 -19.95 5.72
N ARG A 25 -58.90 -20.46 4.46
CA ARG A 25 -57.90 -21.44 4.01
C ARG A 25 -56.80 -20.90 3.09
N LEU A 26 -56.82 -19.64 2.67
CA LEU A 26 -55.78 -18.99 1.90
C LEU A 26 -54.72 -18.23 2.75
N ARG A 27 -54.91 -18.17 4.08
CA ARG A 27 -53.96 -17.55 5.00
C ARG A 27 -52.95 -18.50 5.64
N SER A 28 -53.19 -19.82 5.66
CA SER A 28 -52.28 -20.78 6.27
C SER A 28 -51.19 -21.35 5.31
N ALA A 29 -51.46 -21.34 4.01
CA ALA A 29 -50.46 -21.79 3.01
C ALA A 29 -49.47 -20.69 2.63
N ARG A 30 -49.65 -19.45 3.08
CA ARG A 30 -48.70 -18.34 2.83
C ARG A 30 -47.80 -18.04 4.02
N LYS A 31 -47.89 -18.78 5.12
CA LYS A 31 -47.10 -18.54 6.33
C LYS A 31 -45.82 -19.33 6.42
N ASP A 32 -45.60 -20.35 5.56
CA ASP A 32 -44.40 -21.17 5.56
C ASP A 32 -43.42 -20.89 4.41
N GLU A 33 -43.71 -19.89 3.56
CA GLU A 33 -42.77 -19.38 2.53
C GLU A 33 -42.36 -17.92 2.74
N SER A 34 -42.43 -17.42 3.94
CA SER A 34 -41.63 -16.24 4.29
C SER A 34 -40.19 -16.70 4.48
N ASP A 35 -39.43 -16.76 3.38
CA ASP A 35 -38.01 -16.46 3.42
C ASP A 35 -37.94 -15.15 4.28
N SER A 36 -37.58 -15.29 5.55
CA SER A 36 -37.53 -14.21 6.49
C SER A 36 -36.79 -13.08 5.78
N SER A 37 -37.43 -11.93 5.59
CA SER A 37 -36.79 -10.74 5.04
C SER A 37 -35.56 -10.47 5.91
N ALA A 38 -34.40 -10.96 5.48
CA ALA A 38 -33.15 -10.78 6.17
C ALA A 38 -32.87 -9.28 6.12
N ASP A 39 -33.22 -8.58 7.19
CA ASP A 39 -32.87 -7.17 7.35
C ASP A 39 -31.37 -7.06 7.44
N VAL A 40 -30.74 -6.66 6.35
CA VAL A 40 -29.31 -6.34 6.32
C VAL A 40 -29.08 -5.21 7.32
N PRO A 41 -28.10 -5.35 8.22
CA PRO A 41 -27.80 -4.31 9.19
C PRO A 41 -27.51 -2.99 8.48
N SER A 42 -28.16 -1.93 8.90
CA SER A 42 -27.92 -0.60 8.35
C SER A 42 -27.03 0.21 9.29
N LEU A 43 -25.96 0.80 8.73
CA LEU A 43 -25.03 1.66 9.45
C LEU A 43 -25.53 3.11 9.46
N HIS A 44 -25.51 3.72 10.65
CA HIS A 44 -25.76 5.15 10.74
C HIS A 44 -24.56 5.92 10.17
N PRO A 45 -24.73 6.94 9.29
CA PRO A 45 -23.60 7.68 8.69
C PRO A 45 -22.65 8.29 9.70
N PHE A 46 -23.12 8.73 10.84
CA PHE A 46 -22.26 9.24 11.92
C PHE A 46 -21.31 8.14 12.43
N LEU A 47 -21.81 6.93 12.68
CA LEU A 47 -20.95 5.80 13.08
C LEU A 47 -19.94 5.42 12.00
N LEU A 48 -20.33 5.53 10.73
CA LEU A 48 -19.39 5.35 9.63
C LEU A 48 -18.29 6.40 9.65
N LEU A 49 -18.64 7.68 9.82
CA LEU A 49 -17.64 8.76 9.90
C LEU A 49 -16.68 8.56 11.07
N VAL A 50 -17.20 8.18 12.24
CA VAL A 50 -16.36 7.84 13.42
C VAL A 50 -15.44 6.66 13.12
N PHE A 51 -15.96 5.62 12.46
CA PHE A 51 -15.18 4.44 12.08
C PHE A 51 -14.07 4.79 11.08
N LEU A 52 -14.39 5.58 10.04
CA LEU A 52 -13.40 6.04 9.06
C LEU A 52 -12.36 6.97 9.69
N ALA A 53 -12.77 7.86 10.60
CA ALA A 53 -11.83 8.70 11.35
C ALA A 53 -10.90 7.86 12.22
N ALA A 54 -11.39 6.82 12.88
CA ALA A 54 -10.58 5.90 13.66
C ALA A 54 -9.55 5.15 12.78
N LEU A 55 -9.96 4.68 11.60
CA LEU A 55 -9.06 4.03 10.64
C LEU A 55 -8.00 5.00 10.09
N LEU A 56 -8.38 6.23 9.78
CA LEU A 56 -7.47 7.27 9.34
C LEU A 56 -6.43 7.60 10.44
N LEU A 57 -6.90 7.76 11.68
CA LEU A 57 -6.02 7.99 12.83
C LEU A 57 -5.08 6.80 13.08
N ALA A 58 -5.57 5.56 12.95
CA ALA A 58 -4.74 4.36 13.06
C ALA A 58 -3.69 4.29 11.94
N SER A 59 -4.08 4.61 10.69
CA SER A 59 -3.14 4.66 9.56
C SER A 59 -2.08 5.76 9.76
N ARG A 60 -2.50 6.95 10.21
CA ARG A 60 -1.57 8.03 10.54
C ARG A 60 -0.65 7.65 11.70
N TRP A 61 -1.19 6.99 12.72
CA TRP A 61 -0.40 6.51 13.85
C TRP A 61 0.69 5.54 13.39
N SER A 62 0.37 4.60 12.53
CA SER A 62 1.33 3.60 12.06
C SER A 62 2.53 4.18 11.32
N VAL A 63 2.33 5.26 10.56
CA VAL A 63 3.38 5.81 9.66
C VAL A 63 3.99 7.13 10.14
N LYS A 64 3.34 7.83 11.07
CA LYS A 64 3.79 9.16 11.52
C LYS A 64 3.93 9.29 13.04
N LEU A 65 3.00 8.76 13.81
CA LEU A 65 2.94 9.05 15.26
C LEU A 65 3.64 7.99 16.11
N ASN A 66 3.96 6.83 15.54
CA ASN A 66 4.62 5.71 16.24
C ASN A 66 6.11 5.62 15.90
N LEU A 67 6.76 6.73 15.63
CA LEU A 67 8.21 6.75 15.46
C LEU A 67 8.91 6.63 16.83
N PRO A 68 10.05 5.92 16.92
CA PRO A 68 10.80 5.80 18.15
C PRO A 68 11.46 7.14 18.53
N VAL A 69 11.78 7.29 19.80
CA VAL A 69 12.66 8.37 20.23
C VAL A 69 14.07 8.03 19.75
N PRO A 70 14.77 8.96 19.07
CA PRO A 70 16.15 8.74 18.66
C PRO A 70 17.07 8.42 19.84
N VAL A 71 17.98 7.48 19.64
CA VAL A 71 19.07 7.20 20.59
C VAL A 71 20.12 8.30 20.44
N SER A 72 20.52 8.91 21.58
CA SER A 72 21.53 9.96 21.58
C SER A 72 22.91 9.46 21.17
N ALA A 73 23.69 10.33 20.54
CA ALA A 73 25.05 10.04 20.09
C ALA A 73 26.00 9.65 21.23
N ASP A 74 25.79 10.21 22.43
CA ASP A 74 26.67 10.07 23.59
C ASP A 74 26.28 8.92 24.53
N THR A 75 25.22 8.17 24.20
CA THR A 75 24.71 7.10 25.04
C THR A 75 24.52 5.81 24.25
N HIS A 76 24.49 4.67 24.93
CA HIS A 76 24.12 3.38 24.32
C HIS A 76 24.91 3.06 23.06
N PHE A 77 26.23 3.01 23.17
CA PHE A 77 27.12 2.76 22.03
C PHE A 77 26.87 1.35 21.40
N GLU A 78 26.27 0.45 22.14
CA GLU A 78 25.83 -0.87 21.65
C GLU A 78 24.59 -0.82 20.75
N LEU A 79 23.85 0.31 20.74
CA LEU A 79 22.64 0.48 19.96
C LEU A 79 22.90 1.33 18.71
N PHE A 80 22.04 1.16 17.69
CA PHE A 80 21.97 2.08 16.57
C PHE A 80 21.48 3.46 17.04
N SER A 81 22.12 4.53 16.56
CA SER A 81 21.75 5.90 16.89
C SER A 81 21.48 6.72 15.64
N GLU A 82 20.27 7.27 15.56
CA GLU A 82 19.91 8.24 14.52
C GLU A 82 20.82 9.46 14.52
N GLU A 83 21.18 9.98 15.68
CA GLU A 83 22.04 11.17 15.77
C GLU A 83 23.43 10.90 15.18
N ARG A 84 24.03 9.74 15.42
CA ARG A 84 25.31 9.36 14.82
C ARG A 84 25.19 9.14 13.31
N ALA A 85 24.11 8.50 12.85
CA ALA A 85 23.85 8.32 11.43
C ALA A 85 23.65 9.66 10.71
N LEU A 86 22.85 10.56 11.29
CA LEU A 86 22.61 11.89 10.71
C LEU A 86 23.83 12.82 10.77
N ALA A 87 24.76 12.61 11.69
CA ALA A 87 26.05 13.31 11.66
C ALA A 87 26.85 13.00 10.39
N HIS A 88 26.85 11.75 9.92
CA HIS A 88 27.43 11.38 8.62
C HIS A 88 26.65 11.99 7.46
N ALA A 89 25.33 11.98 7.52
CA ALA A 89 24.48 12.59 6.49
C ALA A 89 24.74 14.09 6.34
N SER A 90 24.80 14.82 7.47
CA SER A 90 25.08 16.27 7.48
C SER A 90 26.48 16.60 6.94
N ALA A 91 27.47 15.76 7.20
CA ALA A 91 28.80 15.93 6.65
C ALA A 91 28.84 15.75 5.12
N LEU A 92 28.04 14.82 4.57
CA LEU A 92 27.89 14.61 3.14
C LEU A 92 27.10 15.75 2.47
N GLU A 93 25.98 16.15 3.08
CA GLU A 93 25.17 17.27 2.61
C GLU A 93 25.95 18.58 2.49
N ALA A 94 26.88 18.83 3.43
CA ALA A 94 27.71 20.02 3.44
C ALA A 94 28.58 20.20 2.18
N PHE A 95 28.80 19.14 1.39
CA PHE A 95 29.50 19.24 0.09
C PHE A 95 28.58 19.79 -1.01
N GLY A 96 27.26 19.84 -0.80
CA GLY A 96 26.28 20.23 -1.81
C GLY A 96 25.90 19.09 -2.76
N ALA A 97 25.53 19.42 -3.98
CA ALA A 97 25.09 18.44 -4.99
C ALA A 97 26.27 17.58 -5.47
N ARG A 98 26.26 16.33 -5.10
CA ARG A 98 27.34 15.35 -5.34
C ARG A 98 27.14 14.60 -6.65
N VAL A 99 27.10 15.35 -7.74
CA VAL A 99 26.84 14.80 -9.09
C VAL A 99 28.09 14.11 -9.64
N VAL A 100 27.89 13.02 -10.36
CA VAL A 100 29.01 12.28 -11.01
C VAL A 100 29.84 13.22 -11.88
N GLY A 101 31.16 13.23 -11.63
CA GLY A 101 32.14 14.07 -12.35
C GLY A 101 32.36 15.45 -11.72
N THR A 102 31.80 15.74 -10.55
CA THR A 102 32.01 17.03 -9.84
C THR A 102 33.01 16.92 -8.68
N PRO A 103 33.66 18.04 -8.30
CA PRO A 103 34.51 18.08 -7.11
C PRO A 103 33.78 17.76 -5.80
N GLU A 104 32.47 18.05 -5.74
CA GLU A 104 31.61 17.78 -4.59
C GLU A 104 31.51 16.27 -4.36
N LEU A 105 31.33 15.48 -5.42
CA LEU A 105 31.33 14.02 -5.32
C LEU A 105 32.71 13.49 -4.91
N GLU A 106 33.80 14.05 -5.44
CA GLU A 106 35.16 13.64 -5.02
C GLU A 106 35.42 13.95 -3.54
N ASN A 107 34.88 15.05 -3.02
CA ASN A 107 34.95 15.40 -1.60
C ASN A 107 34.15 14.40 -0.75
N ALA A 108 32.93 14.05 -1.18
CA ALA A 108 32.10 13.05 -0.54
C ALA A 108 32.76 11.67 -0.54
N GLU A 109 33.33 11.26 -1.66
CA GLU A 109 34.10 10.02 -1.75
C GLU A 109 35.25 9.98 -0.72
N ARG A 110 36.05 11.05 -0.64
CA ARG A 110 37.14 11.14 0.34
C ARG A 110 36.63 10.99 1.76
N TYR A 111 35.51 11.64 2.08
CA TYR A 111 34.85 11.53 3.38
C TYR A 111 34.41 10.09 3.67
N VAL A 112 33.70 9.44 2.73
CA VAL A 112 33.21 8.07 2.88
C VAL A 112 34.35 7.08 3.07
N VAL A 113 35.43 7.21 2.26
CA VAL A 113 36.65 6.40 2.40
C VAL A 113 37.31 6.60 3.76
N GLN A 114 37.42 7.84 4.23
CA GLN A 114 37.99 8.15 5.55
C GLN A 114 37.15 7.57 6.70
N ALA A 115 35.82 7.72 6.65
CA ALA A 115 34.91 7.17 7.66
C ALA A 115 34.97 5.63 7.70
N ALA A 116 34.90 4.98 6.55
CA ALA A 116 35.02 3.53 6.43
C ALA A 116 36.39 3.01 6.89
N ASN A 117 37.48 3.73 6.56
CA ASN A 117 38.84 3.35 6.97
C ASN A 117 39.03 3.50 8.49
N LYS A 118 38.48 4.55 9.10
CA LYS A 118 38.48 4.74 10.56
C LYS A 118 37.83 3.54 11.26
N LEU A 119 36.62 3.17 10.87
CA LEU A 119 35.88 2.02 11.44
C LEU A 119 36.64 0.68 11.20
N THR A 120 37.17 0.49 10.01
CA THR A 120 37.95 -0.71 9.69
C THR A 120 39.23 -0.82 10.52
N THR A 121 39.89 0.31 10.79
CA THR A 121 41.08 0.38 11.64
C THR A 121 40.74 0.11 13.10
N GLU A 122 39.66 0.71 13.59
CA GLU A 122 39.13 0.49 14.95
C GLU A 122 38.80 -0.99 15.16
N ALA A 123 38.07 -1.62 14.21
CA ALA A 123 37.77 -3.06 14.25
C ALA A 123 39.03 -3.94 14.36
N ARG A 124 40.09 -3.61 13.63
CA ARG A 124 41.37 -4.36 13.70
C ARG A 124 42.02 -4.28 15.06
N ASN A 125 41.86 -3.15 15.75
CA ASN A 125 42.45 -2.91 17.05
C ASN A 125 41.62 -3.48 18.21
N THR A 126 40.30 -3.44 18.12
CA THR A 126 39.39 -3.78 19.23
C THR A 126 38.75 -5.14 19.09
N ARG A 127 38.64 -5.68 17.86
CA ARG A 127 37.93 -6.92 17.51
C ARG A 127 38.81 -7.88 16.72
N PRO A 128 39.82 -8.50 17.38
CA PRO A 128 40.70 -9.47 16.72
C PRO A 128 39.99 -10.72 16.21
N ASP A 129 38.78 -10.97 16.68
CA ASP A 129 37.87 -12.03 16.24
C ASP A 129 37.24 -11.75 14.86
N LEU A 130 37.32 -10.50 14.36
CA LEU A 130 36.76 -10.08 13.07
C LEU A 130 37.83 -10.02 11.97
N ASP A 131 37.41 -10.36 10.73
CA ASP A 131 38.12 -10.04 9.49
C ASP A 131 37.38 -8.90 8.80
N VAL A 132 37.87 -7.65 8.99
CA VAL A 132 37.28 -6.45 8.39
C VAL A 132 38.22 -5.91 7.33
N LYS A 133 37.74 -5.79 6.09
CA LYS A 133 38.50 -5.33 4.93
C LYS A 133 37.77 -4.22 4.19
N LEU A 134 38.52 -3.22 3.77
CA LEU A 134 38.06 -2.11 2.91
C LEU A 134 38.67 -2.25 1.53
N ILE A 135 37.87 -2.10 0.48
CA ILE A 135 38.29 -1.96 -0.91
C ILE A 135 37.62 -0.71 -1.49
N VAL A 136 38.42 0.18 -2.07
CA VAL A 136 37.93 1.23 -2.96
C VAL A 136 38.08 0.73 -4.38
N HIS A 137 36.99 0.43 -5.02
CA HIS A 137 36.93 -0.16 -6.37
C HIS A 137 36.48 0.89 -7.39
N ARG A 138 37.15 0.94 -8.53
CA ARG A 138 36.90 1.93 -9.58
C ARG A 138 36.53 1.26 -10.89
N PRO A 139 35.25 0.85 -11.03
CA PRO A 139 34.82 0.15 -12.22
C PRO A 139 34.71 1.07 -13.45
N THR A 140 34.96 0.47 -14.60
CA THR A 140 34.67 1.01 -15.94
C THR A 140 33.92 -0.06 -16.70
N GLY A 141 32.82 0.31 -17.35
CA GLY A 141 31.99 -0.67 -18.04
C GLY A 141 30.81 -0.05 -18.78
N SER A 142 29.97 -0.92 -19.29
CA SER A 142 28.73 -0.54 -19.93
C SER A 142 27.70 -1.66 -19.83
N PHE A 143 26.43 -1.31 -19.88
CA PHE A 143 25.32 -2.26 -19.90
C PHE A 143 24.12 -1.70 -20.67
N ARG A 144 23.22 -2.61 -21.04
CA ARG A 144 21.96 -2.25 -21.65
C ARG A 144 20.97 -1.88 -20.55
N LEU A 145 20.41 -0.70 -20.65
CA LEU A 145 19.34 -0.23 -19.79
C LEU A 145 18.05 -0.07 -20.61
N ASN A 146 16.95 -0.67 -20.19
CA ASN A 146 15.64 -0.37 -20.74
C ASN A 146 14.99 0.73 -19.90
N PHE A 147 14.85 1.91 -20.50
CA PHE A 147 14.23 3.06 -19.86
C PHE A 147 13.06 3.55 -20.70
N LEU A 148 11.86 3.58 -20.13
CA LEU A 148 10.61 3.96 -20.81
C LEU A 148 10.41 3.20 -22.14
N ASN A 149 10.68 1.89 -22.16
CA ASN A 149 10.63 1.01 -23.34
C ASN A 149 11.64 1.37 -24.45
N HIS A 150 12.65 2.17 -24.14
CA HIS A 150 13.77 2.43 -25.02
C HIS A 150 15.04 1.75 -24.49
N ASP A 151 15.69 0.98 -25.34
CA ASP A 151 16.99 0.40 -25.02
C ASP A 151 18.08 1.44 -25.24
N ILE A 152 18.80 1.75 -24.18
CA ILE A 152 19.94 2.66 -24.20
C ILE A 152 21.21 1.92 -23.75
N ALA A 153 22.35 2.27 -24.35
CA ALA A 153 23.64 1.87 -23.84
C ALA A 153 24.06 2.83 -22.72
N ASN A 154 24.11 2.32 -21.49
CA ASN A 154 24.61 3.06 -20.35
C ASN A 154 26.08 2.71 -20.12
N ALA A 155 26.98 3.69 -20.21
CA ALA A 155 28.41 3.49 -20.09
C ALA A 155 28.99 4.39 -18.99
N TYR A 156 29.96 3.89 -18.27
CA TYR A 156 30.61 4.60 -17.17
C TYR A 156 32.12 4.30 -17.13
N THR A 157 32.86 5.22 -16.54
CA THR A 157 34.30 5.07 -16.35
C THR A 157 34.72 5.61 -15.00
N ASN A 158 35.59 4.86 -14.31
CA ASN A 158 36.23 5.28 -13.07
C ASN A 158 35.26 5.71 -11.97
N LEU A 159 34.05 5.10 -11.88
CA LEU A 159 33.12 5.36 -10.78
C LEU A 159 33.66 4.78 -9.47
N THR A 160 33.12 5.25 -8.36
CA THR A 160 33.59 4.82 -7.05
C THR A 160 32.61 3.87 -6.37
N ASN A 161 33.14 2.73 -5.95
CA ASN A 161 32.51 1.80 -5.02
C ASN A 161 33.41 1.65 -3.78
N VAL A 162 32.94 2.12 -2.61
CA VAL A 162 33.61 1.92 -1.33
C VAL A 162 32.96 0.71 -0.66
N ALA A 163 33.68 -0.40 -0.60
CA ALA A 163 33.14 -1.65 -0.06
C ALA A 163 33.88 -2.05 1.22
N VAL A 164 33.12 -2.31 2.30
CA VAL A 164 33.65 -2.85 3.57
C VAL A 164 33.04 -4.23 3.80
N ARG A 165 33.89 -5.25 3.93
CA ARG A 165 33.47 -6.60 4.30
C ARG A 165 33.78 -6.87 5.76
N LEU A 166 32.78 -7.27 6.51
CA LEU A 166 32.86 -7.69 7.90
C LEU A 166 32.41 -9.14 8.03
N ARG A 167 33.24 -10.00 8.62
CA ARG A 167 32.89 -11.36 8.99
C ARG A 167 33.72 -11.83 10.18
N ARG A 168 33.29 -12.90 10.87
CA ARG A 168 34.11 -13.56 11.90
C ARG A 168 35.26 -14.31 11.26
N ARG A 169 36.41 -14.40 11.94
CA ARG A 169 37.59 -15.13 11.44
C ARG A 169 37.41 -16.65 11.45
N ASP A 170 36.57 -17.14 12.35
CA ASP A 170 36.22 -18.56 12.49
C ASP A 170 35.20 -19.02 11.43
N ASN A 171 34.54 -18.10 10.74
CA ASN A 171 33.59 -18.45 9.69
C ASN A 171 34.28 -19.05 8.46
N ASN A 172 33.59 -20.00 7.83
CA ASN A 172 34.07 -20.63 6.60
C ASN A 172 34.18 -19.58 5.48
N LYS A 173 35.31 -19.56 4.78
CA LYS A 173 35.56 -18.64 3.66
C LYS A 173 34.58 -18.79 2.48
N ASN A 174 33.89 -19.93 2.41
CA ASN A 174 32.90 -20.24 1.36
C ASN A 174 31.47 -19.86 1.75
N GLU A 175 31.26 -19.21 2.90
CA GLU A 175 29.97 -18.72 3.29
C GLU A 175 29.59 -17.46 2.50
N LYS A 176 28.30 -17.35 2.15
CA LYS A 176 27.76 -16.20 1.45
C LYS A 176 27.56 -15.03 2.42
N ALA A 177 27.71 -13.82 1.90
CA ALA A 177 27.50 -12.58 2.63
C ALA A 177 26.21 -11.88 2.20
N VAL A 178 25.66 -11.09 3.12
CA VAL A 178 24.58 -10.14 2.83
C VAL A 178 25.20 -8.84 2.32
N LEU A 179 24.73 -8.32 1.20
CA LEU A 179 25.10 -7.01 0.67
C LEU A 179 24.14 -5.96 1.21
N LEU A 180 24.65 -4.96 1.91
CA LEU A 180 23.93 -3.72 2.27
C LEU A 180 24.41 -2.63 1.33
N ASN A 181 23.49 -2.04 0.56
CA ASN A 181 23.82 -1.02 -0.44
C ASN A 181 23.15 0.31 -0.14
N ALA A 182 23.90 1.40 -0.34
CA ALA A 182 23.39 2.77 -0.39
C ALA A 182 24.31 3.63 -1.26
N HIS A 183 23.80 4.72 -1.82
CA HIS A 183 24.58 5.62 -2.66
C HIS A 183 24.89 6.95 -1.96
N PHE A 184 26.01 7.58 -2.36
CA PHE A 184 26.42 8.90 -1.84
C PHE A 184 26.46 10.00 -2.90
N ASP A 185 26.21 9.68 -4.17
CA ASP A 185 25.96 10.67 -5.21
C ASP A 185 24.53 11.24 -5.08
N THR A 186 24.25 12.30 -5.81
CA THR A 186 22.96 12.97 -5.85
C THR A 186 22.61 13.41 -7.24
N THR A 187 21.32 13.63 -7.47
CA THR A 187 20.85 14.28 -8.69
C THR A 187 21.29 15.74 -8.78
N LEU A 188 21.21 16.31 -9.97
CA LEU A 188 21.62 17.67 -10.25
C LEU A 188 20.86 18.70 -9.40
N GLY A 189 21.59 19.52 -8.66
CA GLY A 189 21.04 20.61 -7.84
C GLY A 189 20.49 20.22 -6.47
N SER A 190 20.44 18.91 -6.13
CA SER A 190 20.01 18.43 -4.82
C SER A 190 21.18 18.26 -3.85
N PRO A 191 21.11 18.79 -2.62
CA PRO A 191 22.10 18.49 -1.59
C PRO A 191 21.99 17.06 -1.07
N GLY A 192 20.89 16.36 -1.35
CA GLY A 192 20.69 14.93 -1.08
C GLY A 192 20.85 14.57 0.40
N GLY A 193 20.20 15.31 1.28
CA GLY A 193 20.20 15.04 2.71
C GLY A 193 19.48 13.76 3.07
N ALA A 194 18.25 13.60 2.57
CA ALA A 194 17.52 12.35 2.67
C ALA A 194 18.01 11.35 1.61
N ASP A 195 18.14 11.78 0.36
CA ASP A 195 18.45 10.98 -0.83
C ASP A 195 19.91 11.18 -1.31
N CYS A 196 20.90 10.35 -0.94
CA CYS A 196 20.81 9.28 0.04
C CYS A 196 21.92 9.40 1.10
N ALA A 197 22.28 10.64 1.49
CA ALA A 197 23.25 10.84 2.57
C ALA A 197 22.82 10.16 3.89
N SER A 198 21.50 10.19 4.19
CA SER A 198 20.94 9.50 5.35
C SER A 198 21.13 7.98 5.26
N CYS A 199 20.99 7.39 4.09
CA CYS A 199 21.20 5.96 3.84
C CYS A 199 22.66 5.55 4.08
N VAL A 200 23.59 6.37 3.60
CA VAL A 200 25.02 6.18 3.88
C VAL A 200 25.31 6.27 5.36
N GLY A 201 24.71 7.25 6.06
CA GLY A 201 24.80 7.36 7.51
C GLY A 201 24.27 6.13 8.24
N VAL A 202 23.14 5.59 7.79
CA VAL A 202 22.57 4.33 8.32
C VAL A 202 23.58 3.19 8.19
N LEU A 203 24.19 3.01 7.01
CA LEU A 203 25.13 1.90 6.79
C LEU A 203 26.42 2.06 7.58
N LEU A 204 26.95 3.28 7.70
CA LEU A 204 28.17 3.54 8.50
C LEU A 204 27.89 3.31 10.00
N GLU A 205 26.72 3.70 10.49
CA GLU A 205 26.35 3.48 11.90
C GLU A 205 26.08 1.98 12.17
N ILE A 206 25.45 1.24 11.25
CA ILE A 206 25.30 -0.22 11.36
C ILE A 206 26.67 -0.90 11.40
N LEU A 207 27.61 -0.50 10.54
CA LEU A 207 28.98 -1.03 10.56
C LEU A 207 29.64 -0.80 11.92
N ARG A 208 29.50 0.41 12.50
CA ARG A 208 30.01 0.76 13.84
C ARG A 208 29.38 -0.17 14.90
N VAL A 209 28.05 -0.31 14.92
CA VAL A 209 27.35 -1.16 15.89
C VAL A 209 27.83 -2.62 15.80
N MET A 210 27.98 -3.15 14.58
CA MET A 210 28.49 -4.52 14.39
C MET A 210 29.93 -4.71 14.86
N ILE A 211 30.73 -3.64 14.87
CA ILE A 211 32.09 -3.66 15.42
C ILE A 211 32.06 -3.60 16.95
N ASP A 212 31.27 -2.71 17.53
CA ASP A 212 31.25 -2.46 18.98
C ASP A 212 30.49 -3.54 19.75
N ASP A 213 29.38 -4.06 19.20
CA ASP A 213 28.56 -5.07 19.84
C ASP A 213 28.70 -6.45 19.18
N LYS A 214 29.19 -7.41 19.98
CA LYS A 214 29.34 -8.81 19.53
C LYS A 214 28.01 -9.48 19.22
N ALA A 215 26.93 -9.09 19.90
CA ALA A 215 25.61 -9.66 19.68
C ALA A 215 25.02 -9.22 18.33
N SER A 216 25.41 -8.04 17.86
CA SER A 216 25.02 -7.47 16.58
C SER A 216 25.89 -7.93 15.40
N THR A 217 26.96 -8.70 15.64
CA THR A 217 27.78 -9.29 14.58
C THR A 217 27.17 -10.65 14.16
N PRO A 218 26.89 -10.88 12.85
CA PRO A 218 26.35 -12.16 12.39
C PRO A 218 27.20 -13.36 12.85
N SER A 219 26.52 -14.43 13.26
CA SER A 219 27.19 -15.65 13.74
C SER A 219 27.77 -16.48 12.60
N ALA A 220 27.19 -16.38 11.41
CA ALA A 220 27.59 -17.09 10.18
C ALA A 220 27.65 -16.13 8.99
N GLY A 221 28.35 -16.51 7.95
CA GLY A 221 28.51 -15.69 6.75
C GLY A 221 29.27 -14.39 7.00
N GLY A 222 28.77 -13.30 6.46
CA GLY A 222 29.33 -11.98 6.63
C GLY A 222 28.41 -10.92 6.06
N VAL A 223 28.80 -9.66 6.24
CA VAL A 223 28.13 -8.49 5.66
C VAL A 223 29.12 -7.72 4.80
N VAL A 224 28.67 -7.32 3.61
CA VAL A 224 29.39 -6.40 2.74
C VAL A 224 28.60 -5.11 2.68
N PHE A 225 29.18 -4.03 3.15
CA PHE A 225 28.65 -2.68 3.04
C PHE A 225 29.15 -2.09 1.73
N LEU A 226 28.27 -1.70 0.84
CA LEU A 226 28.58 -1.03 -0.41
C LEU A 226 28.04 0.39 -0.36
N LEU A 227 28.95 1.34 -0.35
CA LEU A 227 28.68 2.78 -0.47
C LEU A 227 29.11 3.18 -1.88
N ASN A 228 28.17 3.39 -2.78
CA ASN A 228 28.44 3.62 -4.18
C ASN A 228 28.22 5.08 -4.58
N GLY A 229 28.91 5.56 -5.61
CA GLY A 229 28.87 6.94 -6.09
C GLY A 229 28.41 7.05 -7.54
N GLY A 230 27.30 6.40 -7.89
CA GLY A 230 26.77 6.42 -9.25
C GLY A 230 25.45 5.69 -9.39
N GLU A 231 24.50 5.95 -8.50
CA GLU A 231 23.11 5.48 -8.59
C GLU A 231 22.30 6.42 -9.48
N GLU A 232 22.37 7.72 -9.25
CA GLU A 232 21.58 8.77 -9.92
C GLU A 232 21.89 8.90 -11.43
N THR A 233 22.97 8.28 -11.86
CA THR A 233 23.31 8.11 -13.28
C THR A 233 22.84 6.77 -13.84
N PHE A 234 21.67 6.30 -13.39
CA PHE A 234 21.06 5.04 -13.76
C PHE A 234 21.82 3.81 -13.25
N MET A 235 22.10 3.75 -11.94
CA MET A 235 22.60 2.57 -11.22
C MET A 235 23.96 2.06 -11.75
N GLN A 236 24.78 2.95 -12.31
CA GLN A 236 26.04 2.58 -12.95
C GLN A 236 27.04 1.95 -11.98
N ALA A 237 27.14 2.46 -10.75
CA ALA A 237 28.07 1.96 -9.76
C ALA A 237 27.67 0.60 -9.20
N ALA A 238 26.37 0.34 -9.02
CA ALA A 238 25.85 -0.97 -8.67
C ALA A 238 26.17 -2.02 -9.76
N HIS A 239 25.97 -1.66 -11.04
CA HIS A 239 26.39 -2.52 -12.15
C HIS A 239 27.91 -2.79 -12.10
N GLY A 240 28.70 -1.77 -11.83
CA GLY A 240 30.15 -1.90 -11.67
C GLY A 240 30.53 -2.89 -10.57
N PHE A 241 29.79 -2.92 -9.47
CA PHE A 241 29.98 -3.90 -8.41
C PHE A 241 29.69 -5.32 -8.89
N VAL A 242 28.50 -5.56 -9.45
CA VAL A 242 28.06 -6.89 -9.90
C VAL A 242 28.94 -7.44 -11.02
N ALA A 243 29.38 -6.57 -11.94
CA ALA A 243 30.20 -6.97 -13.09
C ALA A 243 31.68 -7.18 -12.74
N HIS A 244 32.27 -6.38 -11.84
CA HIS A 244 33.74 -6.29 -11.75
C HIS A 244 34.28 -6.41 -10.32
N HIS A 245 33.48 -6.25 -9.23
CA HIS A 245 34.02 -6.25 -7.88
C HIS A 245 34.57 -7.62 -7.46
N PRO A 246 35.73 -7.70 -6.77
CA PRO A 246 36.31 -8.99 -6.36
C PRO A 246 35.37 -9.85 -5.47
N TRP A 247 34.52 -9.22 -4.66
CA TRP A 247 33.62 -9.91 -3.73
C TRP A 247 32.24 -10.22 -4.31
N ARG A 248 31.95 -9.88 -5.57
CA ARG A 248 30.63 -10.10 -6.18
C ARG A 248 30.11 -11.54 -6.08
N SER A 249 31.03 -12.52 -6.16
CA SER A 249 30.68 -13.94 -6.06
C SER A 249 30.42 -14.41 -4.62
N GLU A 250 30.79 -13.61 -3.62
CA GLU A 250 30.55 -13.92 -2.20
C GLU A 250 29.11 -13.53 -1.78
N ILE A 251 28.40 -12.71 -2.57
CA ILE A 251 27.07 -12.23 -2.19
C ILE A 251 26.02 -13.32 -2.35
N GLY A 252 25.15 -13.46 -1.34
CA GLY A 252 24.05 -14.42 -1.31
C GLY A 252 22.67 -13.77 -1.19
N ALA A 253 22.60 -12.53 -0.69
CA ALA A 253 21.38 -11.75 -0.60
C ALA A 253 21.70 -10.26 -0.56
N VAL A 254 20.71 -9.41 -0.85
CA VAL A 254 20.86 -7.95 -0.86
C VAL A 254 19.78 -7.25 -0.04
N ILE A 255 20.15 -6.21 0.68
CA ILE A 255 19.27 -5.21 1.27
C ILE A 255 19.68 -3.86 0.67
N ASN A 256 18.83 -3.30 -0.17
CA ASN A 256 19.03 -1.96 -0.71
C ASN A 256 18.38 -0.94 0.23
N VAL A 257 19.11 0.10 0.57
CA VAL A 257 18.70 1.16 1.50
C VAL A 257 18.60 2.46 0.72
N GLU A 258 17.39 3.00 0.60
CA GLU A 258 17.02 4.07 -0.31
C GLU A 258 16.15 5.14 0.37
N ALA A 259 16.04 6.31 -0.23
CA ALA A 259 15.16 7.36 0.25
C ALA A 259 14.56 8.17 -0.89
N THR A 260 13.26 8.34 -0.88
CA THR A 260 12.53 9.27 -1.76
C THR A 260 11.70 10.26 -0.95
N GLY A 261 11.97 10.34 0.35
CA GLY A 261 11.29 11.20 1.31
C GLY A 261 12.02 11.26 2.64
N ALA A 262 11.61 12.19 3.47
CA ALA A 262 12.30 12.56 4.71
C ALA A 262 11.55 12.15 5.99
N SER A 263 10.55 11.27 5.91
CA SER A 263 9.65 11.03 7.04
C SER A 263 9.08 9.61 7.06
N GLY A 264 8.63 9.20 8.23
CA GLY A 264 8.03 7.89 8.45
C GLY A 264 9.07 6.76 8.56
N PRO A 265 8.64 5.54 8.85
CA PRO A 265 9.50 4.37 8.79
C PRO A 265 9.82 3.99 7.35
N ASP A 266 10.86 3.15 7.20
CA ASP A 266 11.18 2.50 5.95
C ASP A 266 10.01 1.64 5.44
N VAL A 267 9.82 1.65 4.13
CA VAL A 267 8.77 0.87 3.46
C VAL A 267 9.42 -0.22 2.62
N LEU A 268 9.11 -1.47 2.91
CA LEU A 268 9.42 -2.58 2.02
C LEU A 268 8.49 -2.50 0.80
N PHE A 269 9.02 -2.18 -0.37
CA PHE A 269 8.21 -2.01 -1.57
C PHE A 269 8.56 -2.97 -2.71
N ARG A 270 9.78 -3.56 -2.70
CA ARG A 270 10.18 -4.60 -3.65
C ARG A 270 10.91 -5.75 -2.92
N GLU A 271 10.77 -6.96 -3.44
CA GLU A 271 11.49 -8.12 -2.97
C GLU A 271 11.72 -9.12 -4.11
N THR A 272 12.71 -9.98 -3.95
CA THR A 272 12.98 -11.13 -4.81
C THR A 272 13.36 -12.34 -3.95
N GLY A 273 13.00 -13.53 -4.42
CA GLY A 273 13.32 -14.77 -3.73
C GLY A 273 12.30 -15.25 -2.70
N GLY A 274 11.30 -14.44 -2.35
CA GLY A 274 10.19 -14.78 -1.45
C GLY A 274 10.56 -14.80 0.02
N TRP A 275 11.65 -15.47 0.39
CA TRP A 275 12.09 -15.59 1.79
C TRP A 275 12.59 -14.26 2.42
N PRO A 276 13.19 -13.30 1.66
CA PRO A 276 13.67 -12.06 2.27
C PRO A 276 12.56 -11.25 2.93
N ALA A 277 11.41 -11.11 2.26
CA ALA A 277 10.25 -10.44 2.86
C ALA A 277 9.71 -11.18 4.09
N GLU A 278 9.72 -12.53 4.08
CA GLU A 278 9.30 -13.32 5.25
C GLU A 278 10.23 -13.11 6.44
N VAL A 279 11.54 -13.08 6.21
CA VAL A 279 12.53 -12.85 7.27
C VAL A 279 12.43 -11.42 7.78
N TYR A 280 12.40 -10.42 6.88
CA TYR A 280 12.23 -9.01 7.27
C TYR A 280 11.00 -8.81 8.16
N ASN A 281 9.83 -9.31 7.75
CA ASN A 281 8.60 -9.17 8.51
C ASN A 281 8.62 -9.81 9.90
N LYS A 282 9.51 -10.79 10.13
CA LYS A 282 9.68 -11.43 11.45
C LYS A 282 10.58 -10.64 12.40
N VAL A 283 11.56 -9.90 11.86
CA VAL A 283 12.61 -9.28 12.67
C VAL A 283 12.51 -7.76 12.72
N ALA A 284 11.89 -7.12 11.73
CA ALA A 284 11.69 -5.67 11.72
C ALA A 284 10.79 -5.25 12.88
N LYS A 285 11.21 -4.22 13.61
CA LYS A 285 10.43 -3.69 14.75
C LYS A 285 9.13 -3.03 14.31
N ARG A 286 9.13 -2.46 13.10
CA ARG A 286 7.96 -1.84 12.45
C ARG A 286 7.96 -2.23 10.99
N PRO A 287 7.43 -3.42 10.66
CA PRO A 287 7.45 -3.95 9.31
C PRO A 287 6.37 -3.26 8.45
N ILE A 288 6.65 -2.07 7.94
CA ILE A 288 5.79 -1.43 6.96
C ILE A 288 6.18 -1.93 5.57
N GLY A 289 5.20 -2.45 4.83
CA GLY A 289 5.48 -2.96 3.51
C GLY A 289 4.22 -3.22 2.70
N THR A 290 4.32 -2.95 1.41
CA THR A 290 3.26 -3.30 0.47
C THR A 290 3.81 -3.56 -0.93
N ALA A 291 3.57 -4.75 -1.43
CA ALA A 291 3.86 -5.10 -2.81
C ALA A 291 3.00 -4.31 -3.82
N THR A 292 2.01 -3.53 -3.36
CA THR A 292 1.18 -2.69 -4.23
C THR A 292 2.04 -1.68 -5.01
N ILE A 293 3.06 -1.10 -4.40
CA ILE A 293 3.96 -0.12 -5.06
C ILE A 293 4.72 -0.82 -6.19
N ARG A 294 5.37 -1.96 -5.90
CA ARG A 294 6.05 -2.78 -6.91
C ARG A 294 5.16 -3.10 -8.10
N ASP A 295 3.97 -3.58 -7.80
CA ASP A 295 3.03 -4.07 -8.81
C ASP A 295 2.47 -2.90 -9.64
N LEU A 296 2.23 -1.73 -9.04
CA LEU A 296 1.80 -0.51 -9.75
C LEU A 296 2.92 0.04 -10.64
N VAL A 297 4.15 0.12 -10.14
CA VAL A 297 5.32 0.54 -10.94
C VAL A 297 5.46 -0.35 -12.18
N ARG A 298 5.36 -1.66 -11.99
CA ARG A 298 5.43 -2.64 -13.09
C ARG A 298 4.25 -2.52 -14.06
N PHE A 299 3.02 -2.42 -13.55
CA PHE A 299 1.81 -2.36 -14.38
C PHE A 299 1.74 -1.07 -15.20
N ALA A 300 2.05 0.06 -14.59
CA ALA A 300 2.02 1.37 -15.23
C ALA A 300 3.32 1.72 -15.97
N ASN A 301 4.33 0.83 -15.93
CA ASN A 301 5.66 1.06 -16.51
C ASN A 301 6.25 2.42 -16.09
N LEU A 302 6.17 2.71 -14.79
CA LEU A 302 6.67 3.98 -14.25
C LEU A 302 8.21 3.98 -14.27
N PRO A 303 8.84 5.11 -14.61
CA PRO A 303 10.30 5.24 -14.63
C PRO A 303 10.88 5.45 -13.21
N VAL A 304 10.57 4.53 -12.32
CA VAL A 304 11.05 4.53 -10.93
C VAL A 304 11.91 3.30 -10.74
N ASP A 305 13.18 3.50 -10.47
CA ASP A 305 14.12 2.41 -10.24
C ASP A 305 15.13 2.75 -9.15
N THR A 306 15.85 1.75 -8.66
CA THR A 306 16.95 1.86 -7.71
C THR A 306 18.03 0.81 -8.04
N ASP A 307 19.16 0.88 -7.39
CA ASP A 307 20.25 -0.10 -7.50
C ASP A 307 19.79 -1.56 -7.34
N PHE A 308 18.69 -1.78 -6.63
CA PHE A 308 18.11 -3.12 -6.45
C PHE A 308 17.79 -3.82 -7.76
N SER A 309 17.41 -3.07 -8.79
CA SER A 309 17.14 -3.63 -10.13
C SER A 309 18.36 -4.28 -10.76
N VAL A 310 19.54 -3.73 -10.53
CA VAL A 310 20.81 -4.32 -10.99
C VAL A 310 21.12 -5.59 -10.19
N PHE A 311 21.00 -5.57 -8.89
CA PHE A 311 21.30 -6.74 -8.04
C PHE A 311 20.37 -7.92 -8.30
N ARG A 312 19.13 -7.67 -8.68
CA ARG A 312 18.15 -8.72 -9.01
C ARG A 312 18.13 -9.15 -10.47
N ASP A 313 18.91 -8.54 -11.35
CA ASP A 313 18.88 -8.83 -12.79
C ASP A 313 19.42 -10.24 -13.08
N PRO A 314 18.58 -11.16 -13.62
CA PRO A 314 19.00 -12.53 -13.93
C PRO A 314 19.92 -12.62 -15.16
N THR A 315 20.08 -11.56 -15.93
CA THR A 315 20.96 -11.52 -17.10
C THR A 315 22.41 -11.28 -16.72
N LEU A 316 22.65 -10.74 -15.52
CA LEU A 316 23.99 -10.52 -14.99
C LEU A 316 24.51 -11.77 -14.27
N GLN A 317 25.74 -12.17 -14.54
CA GLN A 317 26.33 -13.38 -13.99
C GLN A 317 26.26 -13.49 -12.46
N TYR A 318 26.41 -12.38 -11.75
CA TYR A 318 26.34 -12.29 -10.28
C TYR A 318 25.15 -11.43 -9.81
N GLY A 319 24.19 -11.20 -10.70
CA GLY A 319 22.86 -10.68 -10.38
C GLY A 319 21.92 -11.79 -9.91
N ASN A 320 20.61 -11.58 -10.09
CA ASN A 320 19.56 -12.52 -9.64
C ASN A 320 19.63 -12.85 -8.14
N LEU A 321 20.06 -11.87 -7.35
CA LEU A 321 20.17 -12.02 -5.90
C LEU A 321 18.79 -11.95 -5.24
N PRO A 322 18.49 -12.86 -4.29
CA PRO A 322 17.35 -12.67 -3.41
C PRO A 322 17.59 -11.46 -2.50
N GLY A 323 16.55 -10.69 -2.23
CA GLY A 323 16.73 -9.50 -1.41
C GLY A 323 15.47 -8.66 -1.25
N ILE A 324 15.67 -7.52 -0.59
CA ILE A 324 14.64 -6.50 -0.36
C ILE A 324 15.14 -5.11 -0.74
N ASP A 325 14.18 -4.29 -1.13
CA ASP A 325 14.36 -2.89 -1.44
C ASP A 325 13.52 -2.08 -0.46
N LEU A 326 14.18 -1.30 0.37
CA LEU A 326 13.61 -0.48 1.44
C LEU A 326 13.81 0.98 1.10
N ALA A 327 12.79 1.80 1.29
CA ALA A 327 12.93 3.24 1.12
C ALA A 327 12.15 4.04 2.18
N SER A 328 12.76 5.13 2.66
CA SER A 328 12.01 6.21 3.29
C SER A 328 11.23 6.95 2.21
N MET A 329 9.89 7.02 2.30
CA MET A 329 9.05 7.47 1.17
C MET A 329 8.20 8.71 1.46
N LEU A 330 7.86 8.98 2.73
CA LEU A 330 6.94 10.04 3.09
C LEU A 330 7.65 11.38 3.25
N ASP A 331 6.91 12.46 3.08
CA ASP A 331 7.42 13.84 3.00
C ASP A 331 8.41 14.05 1.85
N GLY A 332 8.05 13.49 0.70
CA GLY A 332 8.86 13.49 -0.51
C GLY A 332 8.81 14.79 -1.33
N PHE A 333 8.29 15.89 -0.78
CA PHE A 333 8.19 17.18 -1.49
C PHE A 333 9.54 17.79 -1.86
N SER A 334 10.58 17.48 -1.09
CA SER A 334 11.95 17.94 -1.32
C SER A 334 12.79 17.01 -2.18
N TYR A 335 12.33 15.80 -2.45
CA TYR A 335 13.03 14.79 -3.23
C TYR A 335 13.47 15.33 -4.60
N HIS A 336 14.74 15.19 -4.94
CA HIS A 336 15.36 15.69 -6.17
C HIS A 336 15.27 17.21 -6.36
N THR A 337 15.22 17.97 -5.26
CA THR A 337 15.21 19.44 -5.30
C THR A 337 16.35 20.02 -4.46
N ASP A 338 16.54 21.34 -4.59
CA ASP A 338 17.47 22.12 -3.77
C ASP A 338 17.09 22.22 -2.28
N ARG A 339 16.01 21.52 -1.87
CA ARG A 339 15.47 21.54 -0.51
C ARG A 339 15.58 20.20 0.20
N ASP A 340 16.28 19.24 -0.36
CA ASP A 340 16.51 17.94 0.26
C ASP A 340 17.64 18.02 1.30
N PHE A 341 17.31 18.58 2.49
CA PHE A 341 18.21 18.77 3.60
C PHE A 341 17.97 17.77 4.73
N VAL A 342 19.04 17.42 5.46
CA VAL A 342 19.00 16.54 6.64
C VAL A 342 18.07 17.09 7.74
N GLU A 343 17.98 18.41 7.90
CA GLU A 343 17.09 19.03 8.89
C GLU A 343 15.60 18.77 8.68
N ARG A 344 15.20 18.36 7.46
CA ARG A 344 13.82 17.98 7.13
C ARG A 344 13.49 16.56 7.59
N ILE A 345 14.50 15.74 7.88
CA ILE A 345 14.28 14.36 8.27
C ILE A 345 13.55 14.32 9.62
N GLU A 346 12.39 13.67 9.63
CA GLU A 346 11.56 13.54 10.81
C GLU A 346 12.25 12.69 11.88
N LYS A 347 12.31 13.20 13.11
CA LYS A 347 12.95 12.51 14.24
C LYS A 347 12.34 11.11 14.46
N GLY A 348 13.20 10.11 14.58
CA GLY A 348 12.83 8.71 14.74
C GLY A 348 12.70 7.94 13.42
N SER A 349 12.68 8.62 12.27
CA SER A 349 12.60 7.97 10.96
C SER A 349 13.87 7.17 10.66
N VAL A 350 15.03 7.77 10.82
CA VAL A 350 16.32 7.09 10.61
C VAL A 350 16.61 6.09 11.73
N GLN A 351 16.10 6.33 12.95
CA GLN A 351 16.22 5.37 14.05
C GLN A 351 15.55 4.05 13.72
N VAL A 352 14.27 4.08 13.30
CA VAL A 352 13.55 2.85 12.97
C VAL A 352 14.14 2.17 11.74
N TYR A 353 14.55 2.95 10.76
CA TYR A 353 15.16 2.44 9.54
C TYR A 353 16.44 1.66 9.85
N GLY A 354 17.36 2.26 10.58
CA GLY A 354 18.62 1.61 10.94
C GLY A 354 18.42 0.37 11.81
N GLU A 355 17.49 0.42 12.78
CA GLU A 355 17.14 -0.75 13.59
C GLU A 355 16.56 -1.90 12.76
N ASN A 356 15.69 -1.60 11.79
CA ASN A 356 15.11 -2.61 10.91
C ASN A 356 16.18 -3.23 9.99
N VAL A 357 17.03 -2.40 9.36
CA VAL A 357 18.12 -2.88 8.47
C VAL A 357 19.15 -3.69 9.26
N LEU A 358 19.55 -3.27 10.46
CA LEU A 358 20.46 -4.02 11.33
C LEU A 358 19.89 -5.41 11.66
N ALA A 359 18.65 -5.45 12.13
CA ALA A 359 17.99 -6.73 12.46
C ALA A 359 17.84 -7.65 11.22
N ALA A 360 17.47 -7.08 10.07
CA ALA A 360 17.33 -7.82 8.83
C ALA A 360 18.68 -8.35 8.34
N SER A 361 19.76 -7.57 8.42
CA SER A 361 21.10 -7.99 7.97
C SER A 361 21.62 -9.21 8.74
N ILE A 362 21.42 -9.24 10.05
CA ILE A 362 21.79 -10.38 10.91
C ILE A 362 20.93 -11.61 10.53
N ALA A 363 19.62 -11.42 10.47
CA ALA A 363 18.69 -12.51 10.17
C ALA A 363 18.87 -13.09 8.75
N PHE A 364 19.25 -12.25 7.78
CA PHE A 364 19.55 -12.71 6.42
C PHE A 364 20.83 -13.54 6.37
N ALA A 365 21.87 -13.16 7.11
CA ALA A 365 23.10 -13.94 7.22
C ALA A 365 22.83 -15.33 7.84
N ASP A 366 22.04 -15.38 8.91
CA ASP A 366 21.63 -16.64 9.54
C ASP A 366 20.76 -17.51 8.61
N GLU A 367 19.89 -16.90 7.82
CA GLU A 367 19.04 -17.64 6.88
C GLU A 367 19.85 -18.18 5.67
N LEU A 368 20.86 -17.46 5.20
CA LEU A 368 21.76 -17.95 4.17
C LEU A 368 22.51 -19.22 4.61
N GLU A 369 22.94 -19.28 5.86
CA GLU A 369 23.61 -20.47 6.41
C GLU A 369 22.65 -21.66 6.54
N LYS A 370 21.43 -21.44 7.04
CA LYS A 370 20.39 -22.48 7.09
C LYS A 370 20.08 -23.06 5.72
N ARG A 371 20.03 -22.22 4.69
CA ARG A 371 19.75 -22.65 3.31
C ARG A 371 20.89 -23.47 2.74
N LYS A 372 22.13 -23.12 3.03
CA LYS A 372 23.31 -23.88 2.63
C LYS A 372 23.35 -25.29 3.26
N THR A 373 23.01 -25.42 4.53
CA THR A 373 22.95 -26.73 5.22
C THR A 373 21.86 -27.63 4.66
N ASN A 374 20.70 -27.06 4.30
CA ASN A 374 19.61 -27.80 3.69
C ASN A 374 19.88 -28.22 2.23
N ASP A 375 20.72 -27.48 1.49
CA ASP A 375 21.10 -27.82 0.11
C ASP A 375 22.02 -29.05 0.04
N ASN A 376 22.72 -29.37 1.14
CA ASN A 376 23.53 -30.56 1.25
C ASN A 376 22.72 -31.84 1.57
N ASP A 377 21.44 -31.71 1.98
CA ASP A 377 20.47 -32.77 2.11
C ASP A 377 19.67 -32.92 0.81
N SER A 378 19.84 -34.05 0.15
CA SER A 378 19.59 -34.41 -1.25
C SER A 378 18.13 -34.33 -1.78
N ASP A 379 17.27 -33.44 -1.31
CA ASP A 379 15.89 -33.31 -1.82
C ASP A 379 15.60 -31.90 -2.39
N ASN A 380 16.50 -31.41 -3.23
CA ASN A 380 16.60 -29.99 -3.62
C ASN A 380 15.98 -29.67 -4.99
N SER A 381 14.96 -30.42 -5.45
CA SER A 381 14.34 -30.14 -6.75
C SER A 381 13.28 -29.02 -6.77
N THR A 382 12.95 -28.42 -5.61
CA THR A 382 11.76 -27.55 -5.48
C THR A 382 12.01 -26.08 -5.14
N ARG A 383 13.26 -25.66 -4.86
CA ARG A 383 13.55 -24.26 -4.50
C ARG A 383 14.54 -23.58 -5.46
N LYS A 384 14.22 -23.57 -6.75
CA LYS A 384 14.87 -22.60 -7.66
C LYS A 384 14.56 -21.19 -7.19
N PRO A 385 15.54 -20.26 -7.21
CA PRO A 385 15.23 -18.85 -7.02
C PRO A 385 14.05 -18.48 -7.90
N THR A 386 12.99 -17.95 -7.33
CA THR A 386 11.87 -17.45 -8.12
C THR A 386 12.39 -16.37 -9.04
N ALA A 387 12.02 -16.44 -10.32
CA ALA A 387 12.41 -15.43 -11.31
C ALA A 387 11.98 -14.03 -10.81
N PRO A 388 12.74 -12.98 -11.15
CA PRO A 388 12.42 -11.61 -10.76
C PRO A 388 10.96 -11.28 -11.10
N GLY A 389 10.17 -10.92 -10.12
CA GLY A 389 8.75 -10.60 -10.29
C GLY A 389 7.76 -11.70 -9.96
N GLU A 390 8.19 -12.90 -9.56
CA GLU A 390 7.31 -14.00 -9.12
C GLU A 390 7.11 -14.07 -7.59
N GLY A 391 7.51 -13.06 -6.85
CA GLY A 391 7.25 -12.95 -5.41
C GLY A 391 5.76 -12.90 -5.11
N GLY A 392 5.34 -13.49 -3.98
CA GLY A 392 3.98 -13.42 -3.49
C GLY A 392 3.53 -11.98 -3.17
N ALA A 393 2.27 -11.82 -2.81
CA ALA A 393 1.82 -10.56 -2.23
C ALA A 393 2.33 -10.46 -0.79
N PHE A 394 2.83 -9.30 -0.43
CA PHE A 394 3.13 -8.94 0.96
C PHE A 394 2.49 -7.60 1.31
N TYR A 395 2.10 -7.46 2.56
CA TYR A 395 1.48 -6.27 3.11
C TYR A 395 1.64 -6.24 4.63
N ASP A 396 1.47 -5.08 5.22
CA ASP A 396 1.44 -4.91 6.67
C ASP A 396 0.03 -4.62 7.20
N VAL A 397 -0.15 -4.79 8.48
CA VAL A 397 -1.33 -4.39 9.24
C VAL A 397 -0.92 -3.33 10.24
N PHE A 398 -1.08 -2.05 9.86
CA PHE A 398 -0.72 -0.87 10.65
C PHE A 398 0.73 -0.87 11.17
N GLY A 399 1.67 -1.43 10.41
CA GLY A 399 3.09 -1.50 10.81
C GLY A 399 3.38 -2.37 12.04
N VAL A 400 2.41 -3.17 12.48
CA VAL A 400 2.54 -4.06 13.65
C VAL A 400 2.88 -5.48 13.22
N VAL A 401 2.25 -5.95 12.16
CA VAL A 401 2.43 -7.32 11.63
C VAL A 401 2.59 -7.25 10.13
N GLY A 402 3.68 -7.81 9.62
CA GLY A 402 3.84 -8.08 8.20
C GLY A 402 3.24 -9.43 7.82
N VAL A 403 2.58 -9.50 6.68
CA VAL A 403 1.97 -10.70 6.12
C VAL A 403 2.53 -10.97 4.74
N VAL A 404 2.99 -12.18 4.49
CA VAL A 404 3.42 -12.64 3.17
C VAL A 404 2.50 -13.75 2.71
N VAL A 405 1.86 -13.55 1.57
CA VAL A 405 1.09 -14.58 0.88
C VAL A 405 2.03 -15.22 -0.15
N GLY A 406 2.51 -16.41 0.17
CA GLY A 406 3.52 -17.12 -0.61
C GLY A 406 3.13 -17.35 -2.07
N THR A 407 3.72 -18.27 -2.74
CA THR A 407 3.76 -18.55 -4.17
C THR A 407 2.59 -18.05 -5.06
N LYS A 408 2.84 -17.84 -6.37
CA LYS A 408 1.84 -17.43 -7.38
C LYS A 408 0.56 -18.29 -7.39
N ASN A 409 0.69 -19.59 -7.16
CA ASN A 409 -0.47 -20.51 -7.13
C ASN A 409 -1.36 -20.28 -5.91
N VAL A 410 -0.76 -20.09 -4.73
CA VAL A 410 -1.50 -19.77 -3.49
C VAL A 410 -2.19 -18.42 -3.64
N SER A 411 -1.50 -17.44 -4.21
CA SER A 411 -2.06 -16.12 -4.51
C SER A 411 -3.27 -16.23 -5.46
N LEU A 412 -3.19 -17.02 -6.54
CA LEU A 412 -4.30 -17.21 -7.47
C LEU A 412 -5.52 -17.85 -6.78
N VAL A 413 -5.34 -18.92 -6.03
CA VAL A 413 -6.42 -19.57 -5.27
C VAL A 413 -7.07 -18.57 -4.32
N PHE A 414 -6.27 -17.78 -3.61
CA PHE A 414 -6.76 -16.76 -2.69
C PHE A 414 -7.66 -15.72 -3.39
N HIS A 415 -7.27 -15.25 -4.58
CA HIS A 415 -8.07 -14.29 -5.35
C HIS A 415 -9.34 -14.88 -5.98
N LEU A 416 -9.39 -16.19 -6.20
CA LEU A 416 -10.58 -16.88 -6.72
C LEU A 416 -11.62 -17.18 -5.63
N MET A 417 -11.23 -17.30 -4.36
CA MET A 417 -12.12 -17.65 -3.25
C MET A 417 -13.40 -16.80 -3.17
N PRO A 418 -13.37 -15.46 -3.32
CA PRO A 418 -14.58 -14.63 -3.24
C PRO A 418 -15.58 -14.91 -4.35
N LEU A 419 -15.10 -15.17 -5.56
CA LEU A 419 -15.96 -15.49 -6.69
C LEU A 419 -16.66 -16.84 -6.48
N PHE A 420 -15.92 -17.84 -6.01
CA PHE A 420 -16.52 -19.13 -5.63
C PHE A 420 -17.55 -18.97 -4.52
N ALA A 421 -17.30 -18.12 -3.51
CA ALA A 421 -18.27 -17.85 -2.45
C ALA A 421 -19.58 -17.26 -3.01
N CYS A 422 -19.52 -16.33 -3.95
CA CYS A 422 -20.69 -15.78 -4.63
C CYS A 422 -21.43 -16.83 -5.49
N LEU A 423 -20.69 -17.66 -6.21
CA LEU A 423 -21.27 -18.73 -7.05
C LEU A 423 -21.94 -19.80 -6.20
N ILE A 424 -21.33 -20.22 -5.10
CA ILE A 424 -21.88 -21.17 -4.13
C ILE A 424 -23.18 -20.59 -3.54
N ASP A 425 -23.19 -19.31 -3.13
CA ASP A 425 -24.39 -18.66 -2.60
C ASP A 425 -25.55 -18.68 -3.62
N ILE A 426 -25.27 -18.52 -4.91
CA ILE A 426 -26.28 -18.64 -5.98
C ILE A 426 -26.69 -20.11 -6.16
N ALA A 427 -25.73 -21.04 -6.25
CA ALA A 427 -25.98 -22.44 -6.62
C ALA A 427 -26.85 -23.18 -5.59
N PHE A 428 -26.64 -22.87 -4.29
CA PHE A 428 -27.42 -23.45 -3.18
C PHE A 428 -28.71 -22.70 -2.87
N SER A 429 -29.09 -21.68 -3.66
CA SER A 429 -30.38 -20.99 -3.49
C SER A 429 -31.54 -21.75 -4.14
N LYS A 430 -32.70 -21.80 -3.45
CA LYS A 430 -33.94 -22.30 -4.02
C LYS A 430 -34.44 -21.46 -5.22
N THR A 431 -34.15 -20.14 -5.18
CA THR A 431 -34.55 -19.15 -6.19
C THR A 431 -33.32 -18.63 -6.96
N LYS A 432 -32.60 -19.54 -7.65
CA LYS A 432 -31.33 -19.23 -8.34
C LYS A 432 -31.42 -18.01 -9.28
N LEU A 433 -32.46 -18.00 -10.15
CA LEU A 433 -32.64 -16.92 -11.13
C LEU A 433 -32.87 -15.57 -10.49
N GLU A 434 -33.69 -15.48 -9.45
CA GLU A 434 -33.95 -14.22 -8.73
C GLU A 434 -32.71 -13.74 -7.98
N LYS A 435 -31.97 -14.68 -7.39
CA LYS A 435 -30.74 -14.36 -6.71
C LYS A 435 -29.67 -13.85 -7.67
N THR A 436 -29.51 -14.48 -8.83
CA THR A 436 -28.64 -14.01 -9.91
C THR A 436 -29.03 -12.60 -10.37
N LYS A 437 -30.32 -12.34 -10.59
CA LYS A 437 -30.83 -11.00 -10.94
C LYS A 437 -30.49 -9.98 -9.84
N SER A 438 -30.58 -10.37 -8.56
CA SER A 438 -30.23 -9.54 -7.41
C SER A 438 -28.74 -9.18 -7.42
N TYR A 439 -27.83 -10.13 -7.67
CA TYR A 439 -26.40 -9.89 -7.82
C TYR A 439 -26.10 -8.90 -8.96
N LEU A 440 -26.69 -9.14 -10.14
CA LEU A 440 -26.47 -8.31 -11.33
C LEU A 440 -27.04 -6.89 -11.17
N SER A 441 -28.21 -6.75 -10.57
CA SER A 441 -28.82 -5.43 -10.31
C SER A 441 -27.99 -4.63 -9.29
N GLY A 442 -27.55 -5.27 -8.20
CA GLY A 442 -26.67 -4.67 -7.23
C GLY A 442 -25.29 -4.32 -7.82
N ALA A 443 -24.75 -5.17 -8.71
CA ALA A 443 -23.49 -4.91 -9.39
C ALA A 443 -23.55 -3.63 -10.25
N LYS A 444 -24.65 -3.41 -10.98
CA LYS A 444 -24.87 -2.16 -11.73
C LYS A 444 -24.84 -0.93 -10.81
N THR A 445 -25.41 -1.04 -9.62
CA THR A 445 -25.36 0.05 -8.61
C THR A 445 -23.95 0.28 -8.11
N SER A 446 -23.21 -0.80 -7.85
CA SER A 446 -21.83 -0.77 -7.38
C SER A 446 -20.87 -0.18 -8.41
N LEU A 447 -21.02 -0.54 -9.69
CA LEU A 447 -20.23 0.04 -10.79
C LEU A 447 -20.51 1.54 -10.97
N LYS A 448 -21.78 1.97 -10.85
CA LYS A 448 -22.12 3.39 -10.84
C LYS A 448 -21.48 4.11 -9.65
N SER A 449 -21.45 3.47 -8.48
CA SER A 449 -20.78 4.03 -7.30
C SER A 449 -19.29 4.25 -7.57
N ILE A 450 -18.58 3.26 -8.08
CA ILE A 450 -17.17 3.39 -8.46
C ILE A 450 -16.99 4.52 -9.47
N PHE A 451 -17.76 4.52 -10.54
CA PHE A 451 -17.68 5.55 -11.59
C PHE A 451 -17.82 6.96 -11.03
N PHE A 452 -18.85 7.22 -10.24
CA PHE A 452 -19.05 8.56 -9.67
C PHE A 452 -18.01 8.93 -8.61
N THR A 453 -17.54 7.94 -7.82
CA THR A 453 -16.47 8.17 -6.83
C THR A 453 -15.17 8.62 -7.50
N LEU A 454 -14.88 8.12 -8.71
CA LEU A 454 -13.69 8.50 -9.48
C LEU A 454 -13.90 9.83 -10.23
N THR A 455 -15.04 9.98 -10.92
CA THR A 455 -15.24 11.08 -11.86
C THR A 455 -15.62 12.41 -11.19
N VAL A 456 -16.34 12.39 -10.07
CA VAL A 456 -16.75 13.63 -9.39
C VAL A 456 -15.56 14.40 -8.83
N PRO A 457 -14.66 13.82 -8.02
CA PRO A 457 -13.48 14.56 -7.55
C PRO A 457 -12.53 14.96 -8.69
N LEU A 458 -12.40 14.12 -9.73
CA LEU A 458 -11.67 14.46 -10.95
C LEU A 458 -12.21 15.75 -11.58
N THR A 459 -13.52 15.79 -11.84
CA THR A 459 -14.16 16.94 -12.51
C THR A 459 -14.06 18.20 -11.64
N LEU A 460 -14.27 18.07 -10.33
CA LEU A 460 -14.19 19.21 -9.41
C LEU A 460 -12.77 19.75 -9.29
N SER A 461 -11.75 18.88 -9.25
CA SER A 461 -10.35 19.30 -9.22
C SER A 461 -9.95 20.04 -10.49
N ALA A 462 -10.33 19.52 -11.65
CA ALA A 462 -10.11 20.19 -12.93
C ALA A 462 -10.84 21.55 -13.02
N ALA A 463 -12.13 21.58 -12.67
CA ALA A 463 -12.92 22.81 -12.68
C ALA A 463 -12.33 23.87 -11.75
N ARG A 464 -11.90 23.48 -10.55
CA ARG A 464 -11.25 24.39 -9.62
C ARG A 464 -9.96 24.96 -10.20
N ALA A 465 -9.07 24.12 -10.75
CA ALA A 465 -7.80 24.57 -11.33
C ALA A 465 -8.03 25.58 -12.46
N VAL A 466 -9.00 25.31 -13.34
CA VAL A 466 -9.35 26.21 -14.46
C VAL A 466 -9.96 27.51 -13.95
N ILE A 467 -10.94 27.44 -13.05
CA ILE A 467 -11.67 28.63 -12.58
C ILE A 467 -10.77 29.55 -11.74
N SER A 468 -9.94 28.97 -10.86
CA SER A 468 -9.06 29.77 -10.00
C SER A 468 -7.79 30.26 -10.70
N GLY A 469 -7.42 29.67 -11.84
CA GLY A 469 -6.11 29.91 -12.47
C GLY A 469 -4.92 29.49 -11.60
N ARG A 470 -5.16 28.76 -10.50
CA ARG A 470 -4.14 28.32 -9.54
C ARG A 470 -4.11 26.79 -9.48
N PRO A 471 -3.35 26.10 -10.34
CA PRO A 471 -3.16 24.65 -10.25
C PRO A 471 -2.34 24.29 -9.01
N LEU A 472 -2.40 23.03 -8.59
CA LEU A 472 -1.56 22.44 -7.56
C LEU A 472 -1.57 23.17 -6.19
N VAL A 473 -2.66 23.89 -5.84
CA VAL A 473 -2.76 24.61 -4.55
C VAL A 473 -2.63 23.72 -3.32
N TRP A 474 -2.79 22.42 -3.50
CA TRP A 474 -2.66 21.40 -2.49
C TRP A 474 -1.22 20.88 -2.34
N PHE A 475 -0.33 21.19 -3.29
CA PHE A 475 1.06 20.75 -3.23
C PHE A 475 1.76 21.33 -2.00
N GLY A 476 2.49 20.51 -1.27
CA GLY A 476 3.08 20.88 0.01
C GLY A 476 2.11 20.81 1.21
N ASN A 477 0.81 20.61 0.97
CA ASN A 477 -0.18 20.51 2.04
C ASN A 477 -1.32 19.53 1.69
N TYR A 478 -1.11 18.25 2.00
CA TYR A 478 -2.05 17.16 1.71
C TYR A 478 -3.45 17.33 2.35
N TRP A 479 -3.58 18.17 3.40
CA TRP A 479 -4.89 18.45 3.99
C TRP A 479 -5.80 19.21 3.03
N ILE A 480 -5.24 20.09 2.21
CA ILE A 480 -6.01 20.85 1.21
C ILE A 480 -6.59 19.88 0.18
N SER A 481 -5.77 18.97 -0.37
CA SER A 481 -6.27 17.96 -1.31
C SER A 481 -7.31 17.06 -0.67
N GLY A 482 -7.09 16.60 0.58
CA GLY A 482 -8.04 15.79 1.33
C GLY A 482 -9.40 16.47 1.51
N VAL A 483 -9.42 17.73 1.93
CA VAL A 483 -10.66 18.50 2.10
C VAL A 483 -11.36 18.74 0.78
N LEU A 484 -10.63 19.00 -0.30
CA LEU A 484 -11.21 19.28 -1.62
C LEU A 484 -11.78 18.05 -2.31
N THR A 485 -11.19 16.87 -2.14
CA THR A 485 -11.47 15.71 -2.99
C THR A 485 -12.19 14.57 -2.25
N VAL A 486 -11.87 14.30 -0.99
CA VAL A 486 -12.42 13.14 -0.25
C VAL A 486 -13.93 13.28 0.05
N PRO A 487 -14.44 14.40 0.57
CA PRO A 487 -15.88 14.53 0.83
C PRO A 487 -16.74 14.38 -0.43
N PRO A 488 -16.43 15.03 -1.57
CA PRO A 488 -17.21 14.81 -2.79
C PRO A 488 -17.12 13.37 -3.29
N ALA A 489 -15.98 12.69 -3.17
CA ALA A 489 -15.84 11.28 -3.53
C ALA A 489 -16.75 10.39 -2.66
N LEU A 490 -16.79 10.60 -1.34
CA LEU A 490 -17.68 9.88 -0.42
C LEU A 490 -19.15 10.10 -0.74
N LEU A 491 -19.55 11.34 -1.00
CA LEU A 491 -20.92 11.68 -1.37
C LEU A 491 -21.32 11.03 -2.69
N ALA A 492 -20.46 11.12 -3.70
CA ALA A 492 -20.66 10.53 -5.01
C ALA A 492 -20.76 9.00 -4.98
N GLY A 493 -19.92 8.35 -4.17
CA GLY A 493 -19.92 6.90 -4.00
C GLY A 493 -21.20 6.36 -3.34
N THR A 494 -21.75 7.10 -2.40
CA THR A 494 -22.99 6.70 -1.69
C THR A 494 -24.25 6.98 -2.49
N ALA A 495 -24.26 7.99 -3.37
CA ALA A 495 -25.44 8.47 -4.08
C ALA A 495 -26.18 7.37 -4.89
N PRO A 496 -25.52 6.48 -5.66
CA PRO A 496 -26.20 5.42 -6.39
C PRO A 496 -26.93 4.42 -5.50
N TYR A 497 -26.38 4.08 -4.34
CA TYR A 497 -27.00 3.18 -3.38
C TYR A 497 -28.26 3.81 -2.75
N VAL A 498 -28.20 5.09 -2.41
CA VAL A 498 -29.35 5.86 -1.92
C VAL A 498 -30.45 5.93 -2.98
N ALA A 499 -30.09 6.22 -4.23
CA ALA A 499 -31.05 6.30 -5.35
C ALA A 499 -31.71 4.94 -5.63
N ALA A 500 -30.94 3.85 -5.62
CA ALA A 500 -31.48 2.49 -5.80
C ALA A 500 -32.47 2.12 -4.69
N ALA A 501 -32.15 2.43 -3.43
CA ALA A 501 -33.04 2.18 -2.30
C ALA A 501 -34.36 2.96 -2.41
N ARG A 502 -34.31 4.24 -2.81
CA ARG A 502 -35.49 5.10 -3.01
C ARG A 502 -36.38 4.60 -4.15
N ASN A 503 -35.80 4.29 -5.30
CA ASN A 503 -36.56 3.85 -6.50
C ASN A 503 -37.34 2.56 -6.24
N LYS A 504 -36.76 1.60 -5.51
CA LYS A 504 -37.45 0.38 -5.13
C LYS A 504 -38.60 0.60 -4.15
N ARG A 505 -38.38 1.45 -3.14
CA ARG A 505 -39.42 1.79 -2.15
C ARG A 505 -40.65 2.41 -2.82
N ASN A 506 -40.45 3.24 -3.85
CA ASN A 506 -41.54 3.90 -4.60
C ASN A 506 -42.29 2.94 -5.54
N ARG A 507 -41.64 1.88 -6.04
CA ARG A 507 -42.23 0.94 -7.00
C ARG A 507 -43.01 -0.22 -6.38
N LEU A 508 -42.77 -0.54 -5.10
CA LEU A 508 -43.24 -1.81 -4.53
C LEU A 508 -44.05 -1.59 -3.27
N LYS A 509 -45.39 -1.76 -3.42
CA LYS A 509 -46.34 -2.00 -2.29
C LYS A 509 -46.29 -3.46 -1.78
N VAL A 510 -45.37 -4.32 -2.28
CA VAL A 510 -45.32 -5.77 -2.00
C VAL A 510 -43.92 -6.13 -1.44
N CYS A 511 -43.88 -7.09 -0.50
CA CYS A 511 -42.67 -7.62 0.13
C CYS A 511 -41.65 -8.13 -0.91
N VAL A 512 -40.56 -7.38 -1.11
CA VAL A 512 -39.39 -7.75 -1.92
C VAL A 512 -38.16 -7.66 -1.03
N PRO A 513 -37.07 -8.43 -1.31
CA PRO A 513 -35.82 -8.36 -0.54
C PRO A 513 -35.38 -6.93 -0.31
N SER A 514 -34.86 -6.62 0.89
CA SER A 514 -34.48 -5.25 1.24
C SER A 514 -33.50 -4.70 0.18
N PRO A 515 -33.64 -3.45 -0.27
CA PRO A 515 -32.71 -2.84 -1.24
C PRO A 515 -31.26 -2.94 -0.81
N HIS A 516 -31.00 -2.96 0.48
CA HIS A 516 -29.66 -3.12 1.05
C HIS A 516 -29.05 -4.50 0.78
N LEU A 517 -29.85 -5.58 0.81
CA LEU A 517 -29.37 -6.93 0.51
C LEU A 517 -28.92 -7.07 -0.95
N GLU A 518 -29.68 -6.48 -1.88
CA GLU A 518 -29.32 -6.48 -3.30
C GLU A 518 -28.04 -5.67 -3.55
N ASN A 519 -27.94 -4.48 -2.94
CA ASN A 519 -26.77 -3.65 -3.02
C ASN A 519 -25.53 -4.35 -2.45
N ALA A 520 -25.65 -5.02 -1.30
CA ALA A 520 -24.57 -5.77 -0.68
C ALA A 520 -24.13 -6.98 -1.54
N ARG A 521 -25.08 -7.75 -2.10
CA ARG A 521 -24.76 -8.83 -3.06
C ARG A 521 -23.97 -8.30 -4.25
N GLY A 522 -24.41 -7.19 -4.83
CA GLY A 522 -23.71 -6.56 -5.96
C GLY A 522 -22.31 -6.08 -5.61
N ALA A 523 -22.14 -5.48 -4.45
CA ALA A 523 -20.83 -5.04 -3.98
C ALA A 523 -19.88 -6.22 -3.69
N ALA A 524 -20.38 -7.30 -3.07
CA ALA A 524 -19.58 -8.51 -2.87
C ALA A 524 -19.11 -9.10 -4.22
N PHE A 525 -20.00 -9.17 -5.21
CA PHE A 525 -19.68 -9.69 -6.53
C PHE A 525 -18.68 -8.79 -7.30
N VAL A 526 -18.88 -7.47 -7.27
CA VAL A 526 -17.93 -6.53 -7.91
C VAL A 526 -16.57 -6.59 -7.22
N SER A 527 -16.52 -6.68 -5.87
CA SER A 527 -15.26 -6.89 -5.15
C SER A 527 -14.59 -8.20 -5.52
N ALA A 528 -15.37 -9.29 -5.73
CA ALA A 528 -14.83 -10.57 -6.19
C ALA A 528 -14.22 -10.50 -7.59
N LEU A 529 -14.86 -9.77 -8.51
CA LEU A 529 -14.31 -9.51 -9.84
C LEU A 529 -13.06 -8.64 -9.79
N LEU A 530 -13.06 -7.58 -8.94
CA LEU A 530 -11.89 -6.74 -8.74
C LEU A 530 -10.74 -7.52 -8.09
N ALA A 531 -11.02 -8.42 -7.14
CA ALA A 531 -10.01 -9.31 -6.59
C ALA A 531 -9.34 -10.14 -7.69
N LEU A 532 -10.12 -10.71 -8.61
CA LEU A 532 -9.60 -11.51 -9.70
C LEU A 532 -8.80 -10.68 -10.71
N VAL A 533 -9.35 -9.54 -11.16
CA VAL A 533 -8.68 -8.66 -12.13
C VAL A 533 -7.43 -8.04 -11.53
N CYS A 534 -7.53 -7.42 -10.34
CA CYS A 534 -6.35 -6.85 -9.68
C CYS A 534 -5.33 -7.93 -9.34
N GLY A 535 -5.76 -9.12 -8.89
CA GLY A 535 -4.87 -10.23 -8.59
C GLY A 535 -4.08 -10.73 -9.79
N ALA A 536 -4.59 -10.53 -11.02
CA ALA A 536 -3.87 -10.87 -12.25
C ALA A 536 -2.78 -9.86 -12.63
N PHE A 537 -2.97 -8.57 -12.32
CA PHE A 537 -2.08 -7.48 -12.73
C PHE A 537 -1.32 -6.86 -11.55
N VAL A 538 -2.01 -6.63 -10.44
CA VAL A 538 -1.50 -6.03 -9.21
C VAL A 538 -1.92 -6.93 -8.05
N ALA A 539 -1.17 -8.02 -7.87
CA ALA A 539 -1.53 -9.10 -6.93
C ALA A 539 -1.75 -8.57 -5.50
N ALA A 540 -0.90 -7.65 -5.07
CA ALA A 540 -1.00 -7.05 -3.74
C ALA A 540 -2.27 -6.21 -3.55
N LEU A 541 -2.75 -5.52 -4.55
CA LEU A 541 -4.03 -4.78 -4.46
C LEU A 541 -5.22 -5.73 -4.50
N GLY A 542 -5.07 -6.88 -5.14
CA GLY A 542 -6.12 -7.92 -5.22
C GLY A 542 -6.56 -8.42 -3.85
N TYR A 543 -5.65 -8.56 -2.86
CA TYR A 543 -5.99 -9.05 -1.52
C TYR A 543 -7.01 -8.16 -0.79
N VAL A 544 -6.94 -6.85 -0.97
CA VAL A 544 -7.91 -5.91 -0.36
C VAL A 544 -9.33 -6.24 -0.82
N TRP A 545 -9.49 -6.52 -2.10
CA TRP A 545 -10.79 -6.87 -2.69
C TRP A 545 -11.29 -8.23 -2.25
N VAL A 546 -10.40 -9.19 -1.97
CA VAL A 546 -10.75 -10.48 -1.34
C VAL A 546 -11.40 -10.24 0.01
N PHE A 547 -10.76 -9.47 0.88
CA PHE A 547 -11.31 -9.19 2.22
C PHE A 547 -12.60 -8.39 2.18
N TRP A 548 -12.74 -7.42 1.24
CA TRP A 548 -14.00 -6.73 1.04
C TRP A 548 -15.12 -7.68 0.62
N SER A 549 -14.92 -8.53 -0.37
CA SER A 549 -15.94 -9.44 -0.85
C SER A 549 -16.39 -10.45 0.21
N LEU A 550 -15.43 -11.07 0.91
CA LEU A 550 -15.72 -12.03 1.98
C LEU A 550 -16.38 -11.34 3.19
N GLY A 551 -15.90 -10.16 3.56
CA GLY A 551 -16.47 -9.37 4.65
C GLY A 551 -17.91 -8.95 4.38
N ILE A 552 -18.22 -8.47 3.18
CA ILE A 552 -19.60 -8.13 2.77
C ILE A 552 -20.48 -9.38 2.81
N SER A 553 -19.98 -10.52 2.29
CA SER A 553 -20.71 -11.79 2.27
C SER A 553 -21.02 -12.30 3.69
N ALA A 554 -20.08 -12.16 4.61
CA ALA A 554 -20.25 -12.49 6.01
C ALA A 554 -21.24 -11.53 6.71
N ALA A 555 -21.13 -10.22 6.47
CA ALA A 555 -22.02 -9.21 7.03
C ALA A 555 -23.50 -9.43 6.61
N MET A 556 -23.74 -9.86 5.39
CA MET A 556 -25.09 -10.24 4.92
C MET A 556 -25.65 -11.43 5.72
N LYS A 557 -24.83 -12.43 6.03
CA LYS A 557 -25.26 -13.60 6.82
C LYS A 557 -25.54 -13.26 8.28
N VAL A 558 -24.74 -12.42 8.91
CA VAL A 558 -24.99 -11.92 10.28
C VAL A 558 -26.33 -11.22 10.38
N GLY A 559 -26.73 -10.49 9.35
CA GLY A 559 -28.06 -9.86 9.25
C GLY A 559 -29.23 -10.85 9.21
N SER A 560 -29.01 -12.06 8.66
CA SER A 560 -30.04 -13.07 8.48
C SER A 560 -30.28 -13.96 9.72
N VAL A 561 -29.34 -14.05 10.66
CA VAL A 561 -29.41 -14.92 11.83
C VAL A 561 -30.09 -14.19 13.00
N GLY A 562 -31.26 -14.67 13.45
CA GLY A 562 -31.93 -14.29 14.71
C GLY A 562 -32.67 -12.95 14.70
N SER A 563 -33.95 -12.95 14.89
CA SER A 563 -34.87 -11.82 14.64
C SER A 563 -34.90 -10.68 15.67
N LYS A 564 -34.20 -10.74 16.79
CA LYS A 564 -34.36 -9.77 17.89
C LYS A 564 -33.11 -9.04 18.39
N ASN A 565 -31.95 -9.26 17.82
CA ASN A 565 -30.71 -8.63 18.32
C ASN A 565 -30.55 -7.18 17.80
N LYS A 566 -30.62 -6.21 18.72
CA LYS A 566 -30.42 -4.77 18.42
C LYS A 566 -29.00 -4.44 17.93
N ASN A 567 -28.03 -5.34 18.10
CA ASN A 567 -26.59 -5.12 17.83
C ASN A 567 -26.10 -5.76 16.51
N LYS A 568 -26.99 -6.10 15.57
CA LYS A 568 -26.61 -6.68 14.26
C LYS A 568 -25.60 -5.81 13.48
N TRP A 569 -25.66 -4.49 13.67
CA TRP A 569 -24.73 -3.55 13.03
C TRP A 569 -23.29 -3.73 13.53
N VAL A 570 -23.08 -4.09 14.82
CA VAL A 570 -21.74 -4.38 15.36
C VAL A 570 -21.14 -5.61 14.68
N GLY A 571 -21.94 -6.69 14.57
CA GLY A 571 -21.50 -7.89 13.87
C GLY A 571 -21.16 -7.63 12.39
N ALA A 572 -21.94 -6.76 11.72
CA ALA A 572 -21.62 -6.38 10.33
C ALA A 572 -20.32 -5.57 10.25
N LEU A 573 -20.08 -4.60 11.14
CA LEU A 573 -18.83 -3.85 11.20
C LEU A 573 -17.64 -4.76 11.46
N LEU A 574 -17.76 -5.72 12.38
CA LEU A 574 -16.70 -6.70 12.63
C LEU A 574 -16.37 -7.54 11.39
N CYS A 575 -17.38 -7.92 10.59
CA CYS A 575 -17.16 -8.63 9.34
C CYS A 575 -16.48 -7.75 8.26
N LEU A 576 -16.75 -6.45 8.26
CA LEU A 576 -16.18 -5.49 7.28
C LEU A 576 -14.82 -4.96 7.72
N LEU A 577 -14.47 -5.09 9.01
CA LEU A 577 -13.23 -4.57 9.59
C LEU A 577 -11.97 -5.07 8.87
N PRO A 578 -11.81 -6.36 8.51
CA PRO A 578 -10.60 -6.81 7.82
C PRO A 578 -10.36 -6.08 6.48
N GLY A 579 -11.41 -5.92 5.66
CA GLY A 579 -11.31 -5.17 4.40
C GLY A 579 -10.94 -3.69 4.62
N ALA A 580 -11.58 -3.05 5.58
CA ALA A 580 -11.34 -1.66 5.93
C ALA A 580 -9.95 -1.44 6.57
N ALA A 581 -9.53 -2.32 7.47
CA ALA A 581 -8.24 -2.23 8.16
C ALA A 581 -7.05 -2.43 7.22
N LEU A 582 -7.18 -3.34 6.25
CA LEU A 582 -6.13 -3.59 5.25
C LEU A 582 -6.08 -2.52 4.16
N SER A 583 -7.22 -1.96 3.78
CA SER A 583 -7.27 -0.95 2.74
C SER A 583 -6.86 0.44 3.23
N SER A 584 -7.11 0.77 4.50
CA SER A 584 -6.90 2.14 4.99
C SER A 584 -5.43 2.55 5.05
N PRO A 585 -4.45 1.75 5.51
CA PRO A 585 -3.03 2.10 5.44
C PRO A 585 -2.57 2.26 3.99
N VAL A 586 -2.94 1.31 3.11
CA VAL A 586 -2.59 1.37 1.68
C VAL A 586 -3.18 2.63 1.03
N GLY A 587 -4.45 2.91 1.25
CA GLY A 587 -5.10 4.12 0.73
C GLY A 587 -4.50 5.41 1.29
N TYR A 588 -4.17 5.45 2.57
CA TYR A 588 -3.56 6.59 3.23
C TYR A 588 -2.15 6.88 2.68
N VAL A 589 -1.29 5.88 2.65
CA VAL A 589 0.08 6.02 2.11
C VAL A 589 0.04 6.38 0.63
N THR A 590 -0.80 5.70 -0.17
CA THR A 590 -0.96 6.02 -1.59
C THR A 590 -1.43 7.46 -1.81
N PHE A 591 -2.39 7.93 -1.00
CA PHE A 591 -2.86 9.32 -1.07
C PHE A 591 -1.73 10.32 -0.78
N LEU A 592 -0.90 10.08 0.25
CA LEU A 592 0.25 10.92 0.57
C LEU A 592 1.27 10.92 -0.56
N LEU A 593 1.69 9.74 -1.01
CA LEU A 593 2.71 9.59 -2.07
C LEU A 593 2.29 10.27 -3.38
N ILE A 594 1.03 10.12 -3.80
CA ILE A 594 0.55 10.78 -5.02
C ILE A 594 0.52 12.29 -4.83
N ASN A 595 0.09 12.78 -3.67
CA ASN A 595 0.11 14.19 -3.34
C ASN A 595 1.52 14.79 -3.43
N GLU A 596 2.51 14.07 -2.90
CA GLU A 596 3.91 14.50 -2.88
C GLU A 596 4.57 14.39 -4.26
N LYS A 597 4.40 13.27 -4.95
CA LYS A 597 5.12 12.98 -6.20
C LYS A 597 4.53 13.65 -7.43
N VAL A 598 3.21 13.75 -7.53
CA VAL A 598 2.55 14.40 -8.70
C VAL A 598 2.87 15.89 -8.74
N GLY A 599 3.03 16.53 -7.58
CA GLY A 599 3.42 17.94 -7.53
C GLY A 599 4.86 18.20 -7.98
N ILE A 600 5.78 17.25 -7.74
CA ILE A 600 7.18 17.36 -8.18
C ILE A 600 7.32 17.24 -9.70
N SER A 601 6.45 16.48 -10.37
CA SER A 601 6.48 16.31 -11.84
C SER A 601 6.40 17.63 -12.61
N GLY A 602 6.17 18.74 -11.89
CA GLY A 602 6.15 20.06 -12.46
C GLY A 602 4.89 20.34 -13.29
N SER A 603 4.81 21.56 -13.75
CA SER A 603 3.79 21.97 -14.70
C SER A 603 4.44 22.05 -16.08
N GLU A 604 4.15 21.09 -16.94
CA GLU A 604 4.38 21.28 -18.36
C GLU A 604 3.69 22.58 -18.84
N PRO A 605 4.20 23.25 -19.90
CA PRO A 605 3.60 24.49 -20.38
C PRO A 605 2.12 24.31 -20.70
N TRP A 606 1.35 25.37 -20.39
CA TRP A 606 -0.08 25.49 -20.72
C TRP A 606 -0.41 24.94 -22.13
N PRO A 607 -1.62 24.29 -22.32
CA PRO A 607 -2.73 24.23 -21.35
C PRO A 607 -2.85 22.90 -20.59
N LEU A 608 -2.19 21.83 -21.01
CA LEU A 608 -2.44 20.49 -20.46
C LEU A 608 -1.68 20.23 -19.16
N GLY A 609 -0.44 20.69 -19.05
CA GLY A 609 0.40 20.41 -17.89
C GLY A 609 -0.16 20.94 -16.58
N LEU A 610 -0.78 22.14 -16.60
CA LEU A 610 -1.38 22.75 -15.42
C LEU A 610 -2.54 21.96 -14.81
N ILE A 611 -3.26 21.16 -15.62
CA ILE A 611 -4.46 20.45 -15.18
C ILE A 611 -4.13 19.00 -14.82
N VAL A 612 -3.08 18.42 -15.39
CA VAL A 612 -2.76 16.99 -15.21
C VAL A 612 -2.55 16.61 -13.75
N GLY A 613 -1.83 17.44 -12.98
CA GLY A 613 -1.62 17.20 -11.55
C GLY A 613 -2.93 17.19 -10.76
N ASP A 614 -3.81 18.17 -10.99
CA ASP A 614 -5.12 18.25 -10.34
C ASP A 614 -6.06 17.12 -10.76
N LEU A 615 -6.05 16.73 -12.04
CA LEU A 615 -6.80 15.57 -12.55
C LEU A 615 -6.31 14.29 -11.89
N THR A 616 -5.00 14.09 -11.86
CA THR A 616 -4.38 12.90 -11.23
C THR A 616 -4.72 12.82 -9.75
N MET A 617 -4.63 13.95 -9.03
CA MET A 617 -5.00 13.99 -7.62
C MET A 617 -6.49 13.70 -7.39
N GLY A 618 -7.37 14.22 -8.26
CA GLY A 618 -8.80 13.96 -8.19
C GLY A 618 -9.13 12.47 -8.38
N VAL A 619 -8.56 11.82 -9.40
CA VAL A 619 -8.73 10.37 -9.64
C VAL A 619 -8.15 9.55 -8.51
N ALA A 620 -6.93 9.88 -8.07
CA ALA A 620 -6.25 9.16 -7.00
C ALA A 620 -7.02 9.21 -5.69
N SER A 621 -7.54 10.38 -5.33
CA SER A 621 -8.40 10.53 -4.14
C SER A 621 -9.67 9.69 -4.26
N GLY A 622 -10.32 9.70 -5.42
CA GLY A 622 -11.47 8.84 -5.71
C GLY A 622 -11.11 7.36 -5.59
N ALA A 623 -9.98 6.94 -6.12
CA ALA A 623 -9.48 5.56 -6.03
C ALA A 623 -9.20 5.15 -4.57
N CYS A 624 -8.58 6.01 -3.76
CA CYS A 624 -8.37 5.77 -2.33
C CYS A 624 -9.71 5.63 -1.58
N VAL A 625 -10.70 6.47 -1.89
CA VAL A 625 -12.05 6.34 -1.30
C VAL A 625 -12.73 5.05 -1.74
N VAL A 626 -12.64 4.64 -2.99
CA VAL A 626 -13.15 3.35 -3.46
C VAL A 626 -12.46 2.22 -2.69
N LEU A 627 -11.14 2.24 -2.60
CA LEU A 627 -10.36 1.22 -1.91
C LEU A 627 -10.75 1.06 -0.44
N CYS A 628 -10.88 2.19 0.28
CA CYS A 628 -11.09 2.20 1.73
C CYS A 628 -12.57 2.09 2.15
N CYS A 629 -13.52 2.51 1.29
CA CYS A 629 -14.91 2.70 1.71
C CYS A 629 -15.94 1.91 0.90
N PHE A 630 -15.57 1.34 -0.23
CA PHE A 630 -16.51 0.70 -1.16
C PHE A 630 -17.39 -0.36 -0.49
N GLY A 631 -16.80 -1.23 0.33
CA GLY A 631 -17.52 -2.28 1.03
C GLY A 631 -18.48 -1.79 2.12
N LEU A 632 -18.35 -0.54 2.55
CA LEU A 632 -19.22 0.09 3.57
C LEU A 632 -20.46 0.75 2.96
N PHE A 633 -20.38 1.24 1.73
CA PHE A 633 -21.45 2.00 1.07
C PHE A 633 -22.81 1.27 1.00
N PRO A 634 -22.88 -0.06 0.70
CA PRO A 634 -24.14 -0.79 0.62
C PRO A 634 -24.94 -0.85 1.94
N PHE A 635 -24.23 -0.69 3.06
CA PHE A 635 -24.80 -0.80 4.42
C PHE A 635 -25.27 0.54 5.00
N LEU A 636 -25.09 1.65 4.27
CA LEU A 636 -25.49 2.97 4.74
C LEU A 636 -27.01 3.13 4.78
N ASN A 637 -27.53 3.51 5.94
CA ASN A 637 -28.93 3.85 6.10
C ASN A 637 -29.17 5.33 5.80
N CYS A 638 -29.69 5.61 4.62
CA CYS A 638 -29.97 6.98 4.17
C CYS A 638 -31.45 7.38 4.25
N ASP A 639 -32.31 6.58 4.90
CA ASP A 639 -33.75 6.80 4.90
C ASP A 639 -34.27 7.77 5.98
N LYS A 640 -33.51 8.04 7.03
CA LYS A 640 -33.94 8.92 8.14
C LYS A 640 -33.65 10.39 7.84
N LYS A 641 -34.56 11.30 8.20
CA LYS A 641 -34.40 12.75 8.00
C LYS A 641 -33.09 13.30 8.57
N GLY A 642 -32.66 12.85 9.75
CA GLY A 642 -31.40 13.26 10.37
C GLY A 642 -30.14 12.87 9.57
N VAL A 643 -30.19 11.74 8.84
CA VAL A 643 -29.09 11.30 7.97
C VAL A 643 -28.96 12.18 6.74
N ARG A 644 -30.09 12.60 6.15
CA ARG A 644 -30.07 13.57 5.03
C ARG A 644 -29.48 14.89 5.47
N LEU A 645 -29.85 15.36 6.68
CA LEU A 645 -29.32 16.59 7.25
C LEU A 645 -27.80 16.49 7.46
N GLY A 646 -27.30 15.35 7.95
CA GLY A 646 -25.85 15.10 8.09
C GLY A 646 -25.09 15.17 6.77
N TRP A 647 -25.58 14.54 5.71
CA TRP A 647 -24.97 14.64 4.39
C TRP A 647 -25.08 16.05 3.78
N CYS A 648 -26.20 16.75 4.00
CA CYS A 648 -26.33 18.16 3.62
C CYS A 648 -25.31 19.03 4.36
N PHE A 649 -25.11 18.78 5.65
CA PHE A 649 -24.10 19.48 6.45
C PHE A 649 -22.69 19.24 5.90
N VAL A 650 -22.32 17.98 5.64
CA VAL A 650 -21.02 17.65 5.01
C VAL A 650 -20.84 18.36 3.67
N ALA A 651 -21.86 18.38 2.82
CA ALA A 651 -21.81 19.05 1.53
C ALA A 651 -21.66 20.58 1.68
N VAL A 652 -22.43 21.20 2.58
CA VAL A 652 -22.34 22.65 2.84
C VAL A 652 -20.98 23.03 3.42
N THR A 653 -20.51 22.27 4.41
CA THR A 653 -19.17 22.49 5.01
C THR A 653 -18.08 22.34 3.96
N TRP A 654 -18.18 21.33 3.08
CA TRP A 654 -17.25 21.17 1.98
C TRP A 654 -17.27 22.35 1.00
N ILE A 655 -18.47 22.83 0.61
CA ILE A 655 -18.60 24.01 -0.27
C ILE A 655 -17.93 25.23 0.36
N LEU A 656 -18.17 25.48 1.65
CA LEU A 656 -17.54 26.59 2.36
C LEU A 656 -16.01 26.47 2.42
N CYS A 657 -15.49 25.28 2.74
CA CYS A 657 -14.05 25.03 2.74
C CYS A 657 -13.44 25.16 1.34
N ALA A 658 -14.13 24.66 0.30
CA ALA A 658 -13.68 24.80 -1.08
C ALA A 658 -13.64 26.26 -1.53
N LEU A 659 -14.61 27.06 -1.14
CA LEU A 659 -14.64 28.51 -1.40
C LEU A 659 -13.49 29.23 -0.68
N LEU A 660 -13.22 28.90 0.60
CA LEU A 660 -12.10 29.47 1.34
C LEU A 660 -10.73 29.16 0.71
N VAL A 661 -10.58 27.97 0.12
CA VAL A 661 -9.33 27.58 -0.57
C VAL A 661 -9.22 28.24 -1.95
N MET A 662 -10.36 28.65 -2.56
CA MET A 662 -10.36 29.38 -3.84
C MET A 662 -10.09 30.87 -3.69
N LEU A 663 -10.41 31.47 -2.55
CA LEU A 663 -10.06 32.84 -2.18
C LEU A 663 -8.61 32.96 -1.76
#